data_f865d5214ab1d999885bab96fafa2a33
#
_entry.id   f865d5214ab1d999885bab96fafa2a33
#
_cell.length_a   1.000
_cell.length_b   1.000
_cell.length_c   1.000
_cell.angle_alpha   90.00
_cell.angle_beta   90.00
_cell.angle_gamma   90.00
#
_symmetry.space_group_name_H-M   'P 1'
#
loop_
_entity.id
_entity.type
_entity.pdbx_description
1 polymer ?
#
loop_
_entity_poly.entity_id
_entity_poly.type
_entity_poly.pdbx_seq_one_letter_code
_entity_poly.pdbx_strand_id
1 'polypeptide(L)'
;MKPTKKDFITFFKTRAGRPLLVREIMRHLRIKPEERKDLKHILTELASEGQIVKTRGDRYGLAEKMDLEPGMFQGHPSGFGFVIPETKGKADVYVAATGRLDAMDGDKVVVRVSPPAGKKKATGKREGVIIRILERARTRIVGTYEASGTQRGGLGFVAPTNQRIIQNLVVSAENAGAARPGDLVSAEIVTYPLQGRPGEGKIIRVIGKPGDPGIDSELIIEEHELPVAFTRATLSEASAIPQEVTPALRKGRRDLRDLPTVTIDGEKARDFDDAISIEKIRGGWRLWVHIADVAQYVTEGSFLDQEAYQRGTSVYLPDRAIPMLPEQLSNGICSLNPQVDRLTLTAEMDIDENGSIIRHDIYESIINSNERMTYTIVRQILADRDEQVLKRYESLLPRFELMAELMDILRKKRSKRGSIDFDLPEPEIILNLQGQMTDIIRAERNMAHQLIEEFMLAANETVAGHLEAMEVPLIYRVHEEPAEEKLSDLVDFLATIGITIPVSGKIRPRNIQKAIAQVKGTPEEGLVNTVVLRTMKQAKYSEENIGHFGLAAETYTHFTSPIRRYPDLIVHRILKGVIKGKYASDESREKLAEKLPAEAVHCSQRERLAMEAERDVIAMLKVRFMEDKLGEIYDGIITGVTQFGFFVQLRDLFVEGLVHVSSLSDDYYHYIENRHCLRGERTKRVYRIGDHVRVRVDRVDKERKKIDFSLMDERSAEKQTRPATEPQRTQSFRETKKERR
;
A
#
# COMPACT_ATOMS: atom_id res chain seq x y z
N MET A 1 -7.28 -32.12 -30.30
CA MET A 1 -6.84 -31.00 -29.46
C MET A 1 -7.75 -31.00 -28.22
N LYS A 2 -7.22 -31.10 -27.02
CA LYS A 2 -8.05 -31.06 -25.81
C LYS A 2 -8.58 -29.61 -25.64
N PRO A 3 -9.89 -29.42 -25.42
CA PRO A 3 -10.45 -28.06 -25.26
C PRO A 3 -9.88 -27.42 -24.03
N THR A 4 -9.46 -26.16 -24.16
CA THR A 4 -8.94 -25.32 -23.04
C THR A 4 -10.08 -24.64 -22.27
N LYS A 5 -9.81 -24.11 -21.09
CA LYS A 5 -10.77 -23.27 -20.33
C LYS A 5 -11.37 -22.15 -21.20
N LYS A 6 -10.53 -21.51 -22.02
CA LYS A 6 -10.90 -20.42 -22.92
C LYS A 6 -11.90 -20.88 -23.99
N ASP A 7 -11.74 -22.10 -24.52
CA ASP A 7 -12.65 -22.67 -25.49
C ASP A 7 -14.03 -22.95 -24.90
N PHE A 8 -14.10 -23.40 -23.63
CA PHE A 8 -15.37 -23.59 -22.93
C PHE A 8 -16.08 -22.26 -22.67
N ILE A 9 -15.36 -21.22 -22.23
CA ILE A 9 -15.95 -19.90 -22.04
C ILE A 9 -16.50 -19.35 -23.35
N THR A 10 -15.71 -19.44 -24.42
CA THR A 10 -16.12 -19.03 -25.77
C THR A 10 -17.35 -19.79 -26.25
N PHE A 11 -17.40 -21.10 -26.03
CA PHE A 11 -18.57 -21.94 -26.33
C PHE A 11 -19.82 -21.47 -25.56
N PHE A 12 -19.70 -21.24 -24.25
CA PHE A 12 -20.83 -20.74 -23.45
C PHE A 12 -21.25 -19.33 -23.85
N LYS A 13 -20.32 -18.46 -24.25
CA LYS A 13 -20.63 -17.10 -24.75
C LYS A 13 -21.39 -17.14 -26.07
N THR A 14 -20.94 -17.95 -27.02
CA THR A 14 -21.38 -17.87 -28.42
C THR A 14 -22.48 -18.88 -28.77
N ARG A 15 -22.46 -20.09 -28.22
CA ARG A 15 -23.31 -21.20 -28.65
C ARG A 15 -24.31 -21.71 -27.61
N ALA A 16 -24.07 -21.51 -26.33
CA ALA A 16 -24.97 -21.97 -25.27
C ALA A 16 -26.00 -20.88 -24.90
N GLY A 17 -27.20 -20.99 -25.42
CA GLY A 17 -28.31 -20.06 -25.09
C GLY A 17 -29.00 -20.34 -23.75
N ARG A 18 -28.70 -21.49 -23.12
CA ARG A 18 -29.27 -21.95 -21.83
C ARG A 18 -28.26 -22.80 -21.06
N PRO A 19 -28.44 -23.02 -19.74
CA PRO A 19 -27.62 -23.99 -18.99
C PRO A 19 -27.72 -25.40 -19.54
N LEU A 20 -26.58 -26.08 -19.75
CA LEU A 20 -26.45 -27.39 -20.40
C LEU A 20 -25.98 -28.47 -19.41
N LEU A 21 -26.46 -29.71 -19.59
CA LEU A 21 -25.90 -30.87 -18.89
C LEU A 21 -24.51 -31.26 -19.46
N VAL A 22 -23.69 -31.92 -18.67
CA VAL A 22 -22.35 -32.39 -19.10
C VAL A 22 -22.45 -33.19 -20.41
N ARG A 23 -23.45 -34.06 -20.57
CA ARG A 23 -23.69 -34.84 -21.79
C ARG A 23 -24.03 -33.96 -23.00
N GLU A 24 -24.72 -32.85 -22.81
CA GLU A 24 -25.05 -31.88 -23.86
C GLU A 24 -23.80 -31.13 -24.30
N ILE A 25 -22.96 -30.68 -23.31
CA ILE A 25 -21.67 -30.04 -23.57
C ILE A 25 -20.74 -30.97 -24.36
N MET A 26 -20.60 -32.24 -23.95
CA MET A 26 -19.80 -33.24 -24.66
C MET A 26 -20.24 -33.41 -26.12
N ARG A 27 -21.56 -33.44 -26.36
CA ARG A 27 -22.12 -33.56 -27.70
C ARG A 27 -21.79 -32.34 -28.56
N HIS A 28 -21.97 -31.16 -28.04
CA HIS A 28 -21.72 -29.91 -28.76
C HIS A 28 -20.24 -29.72 -29.13
N LEU A 29 -19.35 -30.07 -28.20
CA LEU A 29 -17.89 -29.91 -28.36
C LEU A 29 -17.21 -31.19 -28.95
N ARG A 30 -17.99 -32.24 -29.27
CA ARG A 30 -17.51 -33.54 -29.80
C ARG A 30 -16.44 -34.16 -28.88
N ILE A 31 -16.58 -34.05 -27.56
CA ILE A 31 -15.68 -34.64 -26.57
C ILE A 31 -15.96 -36.11 -26.40
N LYS A 32 -14.92 -36.94 -26.41
CA LYS A 32 -15.03 -38.41 -26.31
C LYS A 32 -15.44 -38.82 -24.87
N PRO A 33 -16.14 -39.96 -24.70
CA PRO A 33 -16.56 -40.48 -23.39
C PRO A 33 -15.42 -40.65 -22.39
N GLU A 34 -14.22 -40.99 -22.87
CA GLU A 34 -13.00 -41.18 -22.08
C GLU A 34 -12.52 -39.84 -21.42
N GLU A 35 -12.76 -38.73 -22.08
CA GLU A 35 -12.38 -37.36 -21.63
C GLU A 35 -13.40 -36.74 -20.67
N ARG A 36 -14.45 -37.46 -20.27
CA ARG A 36 -15.51 -36.97 -19.38
C ARG A 36 -14.99 -36.54 -17.99
N LYS A 37 -13.94 -37.21 -17.49
CA LYS A 37 -13.36 -36.83 -16.19
C LYS A 37 -12.63 -35.50 -16.32
N ASP A 38 -11.84 -35.30 -17.36
CA ASP A 38 -11.11 -34.05 -17.61
C ASP A 38 -12.10 -32.91 -17.83
N LEU A 39 -13.17 -33.11 -18.59
CA LEU A 39 -14.24 -32.14 -18.75
C LEU A 39 -14.88 -31.76 -17.43
N LYS A 40 -15.20 -32.71 -16.55
CA LYS A 40 -15.78 -32.41 -15.24
C LYS A 40 -14.82 -31.60 -14.37
N HIS A 41 -13.52 -31.90 -14.45
CA HIS A 41 -12.49 -31.16 -13.74
C HIS A 41 -12.47 -29.71 -14.20
N ILE A 42 -12.36 -29.44 -15.49
CA ILE A 42 -12.39 -28.10 -16.08
C ILE A 42 -13.68 -27.35 -15.72
N LEU A 43 -14.84 -28.01 -15.82
CA LEU A 43 -16.12 -27.39 -15.44
C LEU A 43 -16.19 -27.09 -13.92
N THR A 44 -15.57 -27.89 -13.09
CA THR A 44 -15.51 -27.65 -11.64
C THR A 44 -14.59 -26.47 -11.35
N GLU A 45 -13.45 -26.38 -12.00
CA GLU A 45 -12.54 -25.22 -11.90
C GLU A 45 -13.22 -23.93 -12.36
N LEU A 46 -13.81 -23.91 -13.56
CA LEU A 46 -14.55 -22.76 -14.06
C LEU A 46 -15.72 -22.35 -13.15
N ALA A 47 -16.33 -23.32 -12.46
CA ALA A 47 -17.39 -23.06 -11.49
C ALA A 47 -16.85 -22.55 -10.14
N SER A 48 -15.64 -22.96 -9.72
CA SER A 48 -14.97 -22.40 -8.54
C SER A 48 -14.45 -20.99 -8.81
N GLU A 49 -14.02 -20.70 -10.04
CA GLU A 49 -13.65 -19.37 -10.49
C GLU A 49 -14.87 -18.43 -10.68
N GLY A 50 -16.09 -18.95 -10.59
CA GLY A 50 -17.33 -18.16 -10.75
C GLY A 50 -17.68 -17.79 -12.19
N GLN A 51 -16.92 -18.24 -13.18
CA GLN A 51 -17.13 -17.93 -14.61
C GLN A 51 -18.35 -18.66 -15.17
N ILE A 52 -18.61 -19.88 -14.69
CA ILE A 52 -19.83 -20.63 -14.96
C ILE A 52 -20.50 -21.02 -13.65
N VAL A 53 -21.79 -21.30 -13.70
CA VAL A 53 -22.57 -21.72 -12.54
C VAL A 53 -23.20 -23.07 -12.77
N LYS A 54 -23.06 -23.99 -11.80
CA LYS A 54 -23.75 -25.26 -11.77
C LYS A 54 -25.12 -25.07 -11.08
N THR A 55 -26.20 -25.27 -11.81
CA THR A 55 -27.57 -25.18 -11.31
C THR A 55 -27.95 -26.41 -10.48
N ARG A 56 -29.08 -26.36 -9.71
CA ARG A 56 -29.59 -27.47 -8.93
C ARG A 56 -29.90 -28.74 -9.78
N GLY A 57 -30.09 -28.59 -11.09
CA GLY A 57 -30.29 -29.70 -12.04
C GLY A 57 -29.04 -30.17 -12.74
N ASP A 58 -27.85 -30.03 -12.16
CA ASP A 58 -26.55 -30.46 -12.73
C ASP A 58 -26.24 -29.87 -14.12
N ARG A 59 -26.82 -28.70 -14.44
CA ARG A 59 -26.57 -27.95 -15.66
C ARG A 59 -25.56 -26.85 -15.41
N TYR A 60 -24.68 -26.63 -16.39
CA TYR A 60 -23.68 -25.58 -16.38
C TYR A 60 -24.08 -24.45 -17.33
N GLY A 61 -23.99 -23.21 -16.90
CA GLY A 61 -24.31 -22.02 -17.70
C GLY A 61 -23.34 -20.89 -17.38
N LEU A 62 -23.16 -19.96 -18.31
CA LEU A 62 -22.34 -18.77 -18.10
C LEU A 62 -22.97 -17.88 -17.03
N ALA A 63 -22.22 -17.49 -16.03
CA ALA A 63 -22.70 -16.66 -14.93
C ALA A 63 -23.33 -15.35 -15.44
N GLU A 64 -22.65 -14.69 -16.37
CA GLU A 64 -23.08 -13.42 -16.97
C GLU A 64 -24.46 -13.49 -17.67
N LYS A 65 -24.79 -14.60 -18.33
CA LYS A 65 -26.12 -14.80 -18.99
C LYS A 65 -27.24 -15.11 -18.00
N MET A 66 -26.93 -15.25 -16.73
CA MET A 66 -27.85 -15.58 -15.65
C MET A 66 -28.01 -14.43 -14.65
N ASP A 67 -27.58 -13.22 -15.00
CA ASP A 67 -27.49 -12.05 -14.11
C ASP A 67 -26.67 -12.34 -12.83
N LEU A 68 -25.66 -13.21 -12.97
CA LEU A 68 -24.77 -13.60 -11.89
C LEU A 68 -23.39 -13.04 -12.14
N GLU A 69 -22.82 -12.40 -11.13
CA GLU A 69 -21.49 -11.79 -11.20
C GLU A 69 -20.62 -12.30 -10.06
N PRO A 70 -19.42 -12.82 -10.37
CA PRO A 70 -18.40 -13.08 -9.36
C PRO A 70 -17.78 -11.76 -8.91
N GLY A 71 -17.46 -11.66 -7.62
CA GLY A 71 -16.82 -10.49 -7.04
C GLY A 71 -16.42 -10.70 -5.61
N MET A 72 -15.76 -9.72 -5.04
CA MET A 72 -15.34 -9.69 -3.65
C MET A 72 -16.38 -8.96 -2.79
N PHE A 73 -16.81 -9.58 -1.70
CA PHE A 73 -17.76 -8.96 -0.78
C PHE A 73 -17.03 -8.06 0.21
N GLN A 74 -17.40 -6.79 0.25
CA GLN A 74 -16.96 -5.82 1.23
C GLN A 74 -18.09 -5.56 2.23
N GLY A 75 -17.88 -5.98 3.47
CA GLY A 75 -18.84 -5.77 4.55
C GLY A 75 -18.88 -4.31 5.03
N HIS A 76 -20.04 -3.92 5.58
CA HIS A 76 -20.21 -2.62 6.24
C HIS A 76 -20.68 -2.84 7.69
N PRO A 77 -20.22 -2.04 8.68
CA PRO A 77 -20.60 -2.20 10.09
C PRO A 77 -22.11 -2.18 10.37
N SER A 78 -22.89 -1.54 9.50
CA SER A 78 -24.37 -1.52 9.61
C SER A 78 -25.06 -2.78 9.06
N GLY A 79 -24.31 -3.83 8.67
CA GLY A 79 -24.85 -5.12 8.25
C GLY A 79 -25.06 -5.33 6.76
N PHE A 80 -25.12 -4.30 5.95
CA PHE A 80 -25.11 -4.39 4.51
C PHE A 80 -23.67 -4.50 3.97
N GLY A 81 -23.50 -4.64 2.66
CA GLY A 81 -22.18 -4.60 2.03
C GLY A 81 -22.26 -4.33 0.54
N PHE A 82 -21.11 -4.38 -0.11
CA PHE A 82 -20.98 -4.24 -1.55
C PHE A 82 -20.24 -5.43 -2.12
N VAL A 83 -20.62 -5.87 -3.32
CA VAL A 83 -19.84 -6.81 -4.10
C VAL A 83 -19.11 -6.02 -5.18
N ILE A 84 -17.79 -6.03 -5.12
CA ILE A 84 -16.91 -5.44 -6.11
C ILE A 84 -16.69 -6.48 -7.22
N PRO A 85 -17.22 -6.24 -8.44
CA PRO A 85 -17.13 -7.22 -9.52
C PRO A 85 -15.69 -7.43 -9.99
N GLU A 86 -15.32 -8.67 -10.33
CA GLU A 86 -14.02 -8.97 -10.96
C GLU A 86 -13.90 -8.37 -12.37
N THR A 87 -15.02 -8.15 -13.04
CA THR A 87 -15.04 -7.54 -14.40
C THR A 87 -14.78 -6.05 -14.30
N LYS A 88 -13.65 -5.60 -14.85
CA LYS A 88 -13.27 -4.18 -14.88
C LYS A 88 -14.36 -3.31 -15.53
N GLY A 89 -14.62 -2.15 -14.94
CA GLY A 89 -15.56 -1.14 -15.46
C GLY A 89 -17.03 -1.35 -15.06
N LYS A 90 -17.35 -2.41 -14.31
CA LYS A 90 -18.68 -2.56 -13.72
C LYS A 90 -18.76 -1.87 -12.35
N ALA A 91 -19.84 -1.15 -12.09
CA ALA A 91 -20.07 -0.53 -10.79
C ALA A 91 -20.37 -1.58 -9.71
N ASP A 92 -20.05 -1.26 -8.45
CA ASP A 92 -20.28 -2.11 -7.29
C ASP A 92 -21.77 -2.46 -7.12
N VAL A 93 -22.03 -3.64 -6.59
CA VAL A 93 -23.40 -4.14 -6.35
C VAL A 93 -23.70 -4.04 -4.86
N TYR A 94 -24.68 -3.20 -4.49
CA TYR A 94 -25.17 -3.10 -3.11
C TYR A 94 -25.88 -4.39 -2.71
N VAL A 95 -25.57 -4.91 -1.52
CA VAL A 95 -26.18 -6.11 -0.94
C VAL A 95 -26.73 -5.76 0.44
N ALA A 96 -28.06 -5.85 0.59
CA ALA A 96 -28.71 -5.63 1.86
C ALA A 96 -28.31 -6.69 2.91
N ALA A 97 -28.45 -6.39 4.19
CA ALA A 97 -28.11 -7.30 5.28
C ALA A 97 -28.77 -8.70 5.16
N THR A 98 -30.01 -8.75 4.67
CA THR A 98 -30.78 -9.99 4.44
C THR A 98 -30.33 -10.77 3.19
N GLY A 99 -29.60 -10.12 2.27
CA GLY A 99 -29.15 -10.69 0.99
C GLY A 99 -27.71 -11.21 0.98
N ARG A 100 -26.98 -11.14 2.10
CA ARG A 100 -25.54 -11.43 2.13
C ARG A 100 -25.16 -12.93 2.27
N LEU A 101 -26.13 -13.83 2.53
CA LEU A 101 -25.90 -15.28 2.68
C LEU A 101 -24.73 -15.62 3.64
N ASP A 102 -24.64 -14.96 4.78
CA ASP A 102 -23.54 -15.12 5.76
C ASP A 102 -22.12 -14.92 5.21
N ALA A 103 -21.97 -14.18 4.09
CA ALA A 103 -20.68 -13.78 3.58
C ALA A 103 -19.99 -12.83 4.58
N MET A 104 -18.69 -13.05 4.74
CA MET A 104 -17.79 -12.24 5.56
C MET A 104 -16.99 -11.28 4.70
N ASP A 105 -16.49 -10.22 5.31
CA ASP A 105 -15.65 -9.23 4.63
C ASP A 105 -14.44 -9.90 3.95
N GLY A 106 -14.28 -9.63 2.65
CA GLY A 106 -13.23 -10.21 1.81
C GLY A 106 -13.63 -11.49 1.06
N ASP A 107 -14.74 -12.16 1.41
CA ASP A 107 -15.15 -13.41 0.75
C ASP A 107 -15.37 -13.22 -0.75
N LYS A 108 -14.88 -14.17 -1.54
CA LYS A 108 -15.20 -14.28 -2.96
C LYS A 108 -16.58 -14.89 -3.13
N VAL A 109 -17.46 -14.17 -3.78
CA VAL A 109 -18.90 -14.52 -3.86
C VAL A 109 -19.43 -14.45 -5.28
N VAL A 110 -20.60 -15.08 -5.49
CA VAL A 110 -21.44 -14.84 -6.67
C VAL A 110 -22.66 -14.08 -6.25
N VAL A 111 -22.87 -12.91 -6.81
CA VAL A 111 -24.03 -12.06 -6.57
C VAL A 111 -24.99 -12.17 -7.75
N ARG A 112 -26.30 -12.29 -7.47
CA ARG A 112 -27.35 -12.11 -8.47
C ARG A 112 -27.75 -10.65 -8.46
N VAL A 113 -27.53 -9.99 -9.60
CA VAL A 113 -27.90 -8.57 -9.78
C VAL A 113 -29.38 -8.49 -10.08
N SER A 114 -30.10 -7.66 -9.34
CA SER A 114 -31.52 -7.40 -9.60
C SER A 114 -31.68 -6.51 -10.82
N PRO A 115 -32.62 -6.80 -11.73
CA PRO A 115 -32.94 -5.88 -12.81
C PRO A 115 -33.42 -4.54 -12.23
N PRO A 116 -33.11 -3.40 -12.87
CA PRO A 116 -33.51 -2.09 -12.37
C PRO A 116 -35.05 -2.02 -12.25
N ALA A 117 -35.55 -1.74 -11.05
CA ALA A 117 -36.96 -1.68 -10.75
C ALA A 117 -37.59 -0.41 -11.37
N GLY A 118 -38.34 -0.58 -12.48
CA GLY A 118 -39.31 0.37 -13.01
C GLY A 118 -38.77 1.63 -13.67
N LYS A 119 -39.65 2.33 -14.44
CA LYS A 119 -39.40 3.57 -15.25
C LYS A 119 -39.02 4.85 -14.48
N LYS A 120 -38.69 4.80 -13.20
CA LYS A 120 -38.08 5.92 -12.48
C LYS A 120 -36.59 5.90 -12.77
N LYS A 121 -36.05 6.99 -13.32
CA LYS A 121 -34.61 7.22 -13.55
C LYS A 121 -33.83 6.71 -12.35
N ALA A 122 -33.17 5.58 -12.53
CA ALA A 122 -32.35 4.92 -11.50
C ALA A 122 -31.28 5.93 -11.05
N THR A 123 -31.26 6.22 -9.80
CA THR A 123 -30.03 6.58 -9.12
C THR A 123 -29.07 5.41 -9.33
N GLY A 124 -28.17 5.47 -10.25
CA GLY A 124 -27.30 4.42 -10.80
C GLY A 124 -26.76 3.31 -9.88
N LYS A 125 -27.41 3.00 -8.77
CA LYS A 125 -27.04 1.99 -7.79
C LYS A 125 -27.55 0.62 -8.23
N ARG A 126 -26.61 -0.31 -8.46
CA ARG A 126 -26.92 -1.73 -8.73
C ARG A 126 -27.19 -2.43 -7.40
N GLU A 127 -28.26 -3.20 -7.31
CA GLU A 127 -28.61 -3.99 -6.14
C GLU A 127 -28.57 -5.47 -6.45
N GLY A 128 -28.23 -6.31 -5.45
CA GLY A 128 -28.15 -7.74 -5.64
C GLY A 128 -28.25 -8.56 -4.35
N VAL A 129 -28.26 -9.88 -4.52
CA VAL A 129 -28.27 -10.86 -3.44
C VAL A 129 -27.16 -11.88 -3.68
N ILE A 130 -26.34 -12.16 -2.67
CA ILE A 130 -25.33 -13.21 -2.73
C ILE A 130 -26.04 -14.56 -2.76
N ILE A 131 -25.74 -15.35 -3.78
CA ILE A 131 -26.32 -16.68 -3.94
C ILE A 131 -25.37 -17.81 -3.60
N ARG A 132 -24.05 -17.51 -3.58
CA ARG A 132 -23.01 -18.48 -3.27
C ARG A 132 -21.74 -17.78 -2.80
N ILE A 133 -21.09 -18.36 -1.82
CA ILE A 133 -19.72 -18.04 -1.41
C ILE A 133 -18.81 -19.03 -2.15
N LEU A 134 -17.86 -18.52 -2.94
CA LEU A 134 -16.91 -19.31 -3.71
C LEU A 134 -15.69 -19.68 -2.88
N GLU A 135 -15.15 -18.68 -2.17
CA GLU A 135 -13.95 -18.80 -1.37
C GLU A 135 -14.08 -17.93 -0.11
N ARG A 136 -13.64 -18.46 1.02
CA ARG A 136 -13.57 -17.73 2.28
C ARG A 136 -12.25 -16.98 2.33
N ALA A 137 -12.31 -15.67 2.59
CA ALA A 137 -11.12 -14.84 2.67
C ALA A 137 -10.35 -15.04 3.97
N ARG A 138 -11.05 -15.43 5.04
CA ARG A 138 -10.47 -15.50 6.39
C ARG A 138 -10.63 -16.87 6.98
N THR A 139 -9.54 -17.37 7.56
CA THR A 139 -9.52 -18.60 8.36
C THR A 139 -9.49 -18.29 9.85
N ARG A 140 -9.22 -17.01 10.21
CA ARG A 140 -9.07 -16.54 11.59
C ARG A 140 -9.83 -15.25 11.81
N ILE A 141 -10.19 -15.01 13.07
CA ILE A 141 -10.76 -13.75 13.56
C ILE A 141 -9.92 -13.28 14.72
N VAL A 142 -9.53 -12.02 14.68
CA VAL A 142 -8.90 -11.31 15.79
C VAL A 142 -9.97 -10.49 16.50
N GLY A 143 -10.00 -10.55 17.82
CA GLY A 143 -11.04 -9.86 18.58
C GLY A 143 -10.85 -9.94 20.09
N THR A 144 -11.77 -9.33 20.82
CA THR A 144 -11.82 -9.40 22.28
C THR A 144 -12.60 -10.62 22.71
N TYR A 145 -12.03 -11.42 23.59
CA TYR A 145 -12.71 -12.56 24.19
C TYR A 145 -13.62 -12.11 25.34
N GLU A 146 -14.88 -12.47 25.26
CA GLU A 146 -15.88 -12.21 26.27
C GLU A 146 -16.51 -13.54 26.74
N ALA A 147 -16.64 -13.73 28.04
CA ALA A 147 -17.28 -14.92 28.60
C ALA A 147 -18.70 -14.62 29.09
N SER A 148 -19.64 -15.46 28.70
CA SER A 148 -21.03 -15.39 29.18
C SER A 148 -21.17 -16.20 30.48
N GLY A 149 -21.12 -15.51 31.64
CA GLY A 149 -21.37 -16.11 32.95
C GLY A 149 -20.11 -16.41 33.78
N THR A 150 -20.29 -16.44 35.11
CA THR A 150 -19.24 -16.61 36.14
C THR A 150 -18.87 -18.08 36.43
N GLN A 151 -19.45 -19.08 35.76
CA GLN A 151 -19.21 -20.50 36.04
C GLN A 151 -18.29 -21.15 34.99
N ARG A 152 -17.36 -22.01 35.47
CA ARG A 152 -16.58 -22.91 34.62
C ARG A 152 -17.51 -23.78 33.77
N GLY A 153 -17.48 -23.59 32.44
CA GLY A 153 -18.30 -24.33 31.47
C GLY A 153 -19.25 -23.47 30.61
N GLY A 154 -19.23 -22.14 30.78
CA GLY A 154 -20.03 -21.22 29.95
C GLY A 154 -19.52 -21.08 28.51
N LEU A 155 -20.42 -20.72 27.60
CA LEU A 155 -20.08 -20.31 26.26
C LEU A 155 -19.44 -18.91 26.31
N GLY A 156 -18.31 -18.72 25.63
CA GLY A 156 -17.73 -17.42 25.36
C GLY A 156 -17.91 -17.02 23.91
N PHE A 157 -17.52 -15.84 23.58
CA PHE A 157 -17.47 -15.39 22.21
C PHE A 157 -16.28 -14.43 21.97
N VAL A 158 -15.80 -14.39 20.74
CA VAL A 158 -14.82 -13.42 20.28
C VAL A 158 -15.55 -12.35 19.50
N ALA A 159 -15.53 -11.12 20.02
CA ALA A 159 -16.02 -9.92 19.34
C ALA A 159 -14.93 -9.41 18.40
N PRO A 160 -15.13 -9.42 17.06
CA PRO A 160 -14.11 -9.03 16.11
C PRO A 160 -13.69 -7.56 16.29
N THR A 161 -12.37 -7.28 16.23
CA THR A 161 -11.83 -5.90 16.15
C THR A 161 -12.17 -5.25 14.81
N ASN A 162 -12.20 -6.03 13.74
CA ASN A 162 -12.62 -5.56 12.43
C ASN A 162 -14.14 -5.44 12.36
N GLN A 163 -14.65 -4.23 12.42
CA GLN A 163 -16.10 -3.93 12.41
C GLN A 163 -16.85 -4.33 11.12
N ARG A 164 -16.15 -4.64 10.04
CA ARG A 164 -16.74 -5.20 8.83
C ARG A 164 -17.17 -6.65 9.03
N ILE A 165 -16.65 -7.31 10.06
CA ILE A 165 -17.05 -8.64 10.51
C ILE A 165 -18.08 -8.46 11.62
N ILE A 166 -19.37 -8.57 11.29
CA ILE A 166 -20.47 -8.18 12.17
C ILE A 166 -20.84 -9.29 13.16
N GLN A 167 -20.43 -10.52 12.88
CA GLN A 167 -20.84 -11.68 13.69
C GLN A 167 -19.74 -12.07 14.66
N ASN A 168 -20.10 -12.17 15.94
CA ASN A 168 -19.22 -12.74 16.94
C ASN A 168 -19.00 -14.24 16.67
N LEU A 169 -17.83 -14.73 17.01
CA LEU A 169 -17.47 -16.14 16.90
C LEU A 169 -17.69 -16.81 18.26
N VAL A 170 -18.53 -17.83 18.32
CA VAL A 170 -18.80 -18.57 19.56
C VAL A 170 -17.61 -19.48 19.88
N VAL A 171 -17.20 -19.49 21.15
CA VAL A 171 -16.08 -20.30 21.62
C VAL A 171 -16.55 -21.12 22.81
N SER A 172 -16.46 -22.46 22.70
CA SER A 172 -16.74 -23.37 23.82
C SER A 172 -15.63 -23.25 24.88
N ALA A 173 -15.91 -23.64 26.12
CA ALA A 173 -14.93 -23.63 27.20
C ALA A 173 -13.66 -24.44 26.85
N GLU A 174 -13.81 -25.55 26.12
CA GLU A 174 -12.69 -26.39 25.66
C GLU A 174 -11.81 -25.68 24.64
N ASN A 175 -12.42 -24.82 23.82
CA ASN A 175 -11.75 -24.07 22.76
C ASN A 175 -11.23 -22.70 23.20
N ALA A 176 -11.53 -22.26 24.43
CA ALA A 176 -11.07 -20.98 24.98
C ALA A 176 -9.60 -21.01 25.42
N GLY A 177 -9.04 -22.20 25.73
CA GLY A 177 -7.66 -22.34 26.14
C GLY A 177 -7.33 -21.56 27.42
N ALA A 178 -6.28 -20.73 27.37
CA ALA A 178 -5.85 -19.89 28.49
C ALA A 178 -6.46 -18.48 28.48
N ALA A 179 -7.32 -18.14 27.53
CA ALA A 179 -7.88 -16.81 27.38
C ALA A 179 -8.79 -16.44 28.55
N ARG A 180 -8.73 -15.17 28.94
CA ARG A 180 -9.55 -14.57 30.00
C ARG A 180 -10.44 -13.49 29.39
N PRO A 181 -11.62 -13.21 29.98
CA PRO A 181 -12.48 -12.12 29.53
C PRO A 181 -11.71 -10.80 29.48
N GLY A 182 -11.83 -10.09 28.33
CA GLY A 182 -11.10 -8.86 28.05
C GLY A 182 -9.76 -9.03 27.34
N ASP A 183 -9.26 -10.27 27.17
CA ASP A 183 -8.05 -10.51 26.40
C ASP A 183 -8.32 -10.32 24.90
N LEU A 184 -7.34 -9.74 24.20
CA LEU A 184 -7.27 -9.75 22.74
C LEU A 184 -6.73 -11.11 22.30
N VAL A 185 -7.46 -11.76 21.39
CA VAL A 185 -7.17 -13.14 20.96
C VAL A 185 -7.25 -13.29 19.45
N SER A 186 -6.52 -14.25 18.94
CA SER A 186 -6.65 -14.79 17.58
C SER A 186 -7.37 -16.14 17.68
N ALA A 187 -8.51 -16.27 16.98
CA ALA A 187 -9.33 -17.47 16.98
C ALA A 187 -9.47 -18.03 15.57
N GLU A 188 -9.18 -19.31 15.40
CA GLU A 188 -9.42 -20.06 14.16
C GLU A 188 -10.91 -20.35 14.00
N ILE A 189 -11.44 -20.16 12.79
CA ILE A 189 -12.84 -20.48 12.47
C ILE A 189 -12.97 -21.98 12.24
N VAL A 190 -13.59 -22.68 13.17
CA VAL A 190 -13.87 -24.12 13.05
C VAL A 190 -15.11 -24.34 12.17
N THR A 191 -16.16 -23.55 12.42
CA THR A 191 -17.41 -23.60 11.65
C THR A 191 -17.80 -22.20 11.24
N TYR A 192 -17.97 -21.97 9.94
CA TYR A 192 -18.40 -20.67 9.44
C TYR A 192 -19.89 -20.41 9.78
N PRO A 193 -20.29 -19.13 9.95
CA PRO A 193 -21.70 -18.78 10.11
C PRO A 193 -22.54 -19.35 8.98
N LEU A 194 -23.72 -19.90 9.31
CA LEU A 194 -24.62 -20.47 8.31
C LEU A 194 -26.08 -20.30 8.73
N GLN A 195 -26.89 -19.70 7.85
CA GLN A 195 -28.35 -19.56 8.03
C GLN A 195 -28.76 -18.96 9.38
N GLY A 196 -28.09 -17.88 9.79
CA GLY A 196 -28.35 -17.19 11.05
C GLY A 196 -27.78 -17.88 12.30
N ARG A 197 -27.07 -18.99 12.16
CA ARG A 197 -26.29 -19.59 13.26
C ARG A 197 -24.92 -18.88 13.30
N PRO A 198 -24.46 -18.45 14.50
CA PRO A 198 -23.12 -17.88 14.63
C PRO A 198 -22.06 -18.93 14.28
N GLY A 199 -20.90 -18.44 13.80
CA GLY A 199 -19.75 -19.30 13.59
C GLY A 199 -19.16 -19.80 14.92
N GLU A 200 -18.45 -20.92 14.86
CA GLU A 200 -17.74 -21.47 16.00
C GLU A 200 -16.23 -21.37 15.78
N GLY A 201 -15.49 -21.06 16.84
CA GLY A 201 -14.05 -20.88 16.77
C GLY A 201 -13.29 -21.51 17.93
N LYS A 202 -11.97 -21.63 17.72
CA LYS A 202 -11.02 -22.05 18.71
C LYS A 202 -9.94 -20.96 18.87
N ILE A 203 -9.72 -20.51 20.10
CA ILE A 203 -8.64 -19.58 20.39
C ILE A 203 -7.31 -20.30 20.20
N ILE A 204 -6.49 -19.78 19.27
CA ILE A 204 -5.18 -20.34 18.96
C ILE A 204 -4.05 -19.52 19.59
N ARG A 205 -4.30 -18.24 19.88
CA ARG A 205 -3.32 -17.36 20.52
C ARG A 205 -4.01 -16.31 21.38
N VAL A 206 -3.48 -16.07 22.57
CA VAL A 206 -3.76 -14.87 23.36
C VAL A 206 -2.71 -13.83 22.95
N ILE A 207 -3.14 -12.71 22.39
CA ILE A 207 -2.26 -11.66 21.87
C ILE A 207 -1.77 -10.79 23.02
N GLY A 208 -2.68 -10.37 23.92
CA GLY A 208 -2.40 -9.54 25.09
C GLY A 208 -3.66 -8.85 25.58
N LYS A 209 -3.48 -7.77 26.33
CA LYS A 209 -4.59 -6.94 26.81
C LYS A 209 -4.63 -5.60 26.09
N PRO A 210 -5.81 -4.99 25.97
CA PRO A 210 -5.89 -3.60 25.51
C PRO A 210 -5.02 -2.69 26.38
N GLY A 211 -4.08 -1.99 25.75
CA GLY A 211 -3.14 -1.08 26.45
C GLY A 211 -1.76 -1.67 26.74
N ASP A 212 -1.52 -2.95 26.51
CA ASP A 212 -0.18 -3.51 26.62
C ASP A 212 0.77 -2.84 25.60
N PRO A 213 2.06 -2.66 25.94
CA PRO A 213 3.06 -2.10 25.03
C PRO A 213 3.16 -2.92 23.73
N GLY A 214 3.12 -2.24 22.56
CA GLY A 214 3.25 -2.88 21.25
C GLY A 214 2.04 -3.69 20.80
N ILE A 215 0.94 -3.71 21.57
CA ILE A 215 -0.26 -4.50 21.27
C ILE A 215 -0.90 -4.12 19.93
N ASP A 216 -0.77 -2.85 19.51
CA ASP A 216 -1.35 -2.36 18.26
C ASP A 216 -0.71 -3.02 17.04
N SER A 217 0.63 -3.15 17.04
CA SER A 217 1.35 -3.86 15.99
C SER A 217 1.04 -5.36 16.01
N GLU A 218 1.01 -5.99 17.19
CA GLU A 218 0.66 -7.42 17.32
C GLU A 218 -0.76 -7.70 16.79
N LEU A 219 -1.72 -6.81 17.09
CA LEU A 219 -3.11 -6.94 16.62
C LEU A 219 -3.18 -6.89 15.08
N ILE A 220 -2.52 -5.92 14.46
CA ILE A 220 -2.50 -5.77 13.00
C ILE A 220 -1.73 -6.92 12.33
N ILE A 221 -0.63 -7.38 12.92
CA ILE A 221 0.11 -8.57 12.46
C ILE A 221 -0.82 -9.78 12.37
N GLU A 222 -1.62 -10.02 13.41
CA GLU A 222 -2.57 -11.13 13.43
C GLU A 222 -3.76 -10.89 12.48
N GLU A 223 -4.31 -9.66 12.40
CA GLU A 223 -5.42 -9.31 11.49
C GLU A 223 -5.07 -9.51 10.02
N HIS A 224 -3.82 -9.18 9.64
CA HIS A 224 -3.32 -9.31 8.27
C HIS A 224 -2.59 -10.66 8.03
N GLU A 225 -2.59 -11.55 9.02
CA GLU A 225 -1.91 -12.86 8.98
C GLU A 225 -0.45 -12.73 8.48
N LEU A 226 0.29 -11.72 8.99
CA LEU A 226 1.66 -11.48 8.57
C LEU A 226 2.59 -12.55 9.15
N PRO A 227 3.45 -13.19 8.35
CA PRO A 227 4.35 -14.24 8.80
C PRO A 227 5.55 -13.65 9.56
N VAL A 228 5.51 -13.59 10.89
CA VAL A 228 6.59 -13.05 11.72
C VAL A 228 7.76 -14.04 11.82
N ALA A 229 7.48 -15.30 12.18
CA ALA A 229 8.50 -16.31 12.36
C ALA A 229 8.87 -17.00 11.04
N PHE A 230 10.14 -17.34 10.88
CA PHE A 230 10.61 -18.18 9.80
C PHE A 230 10.47 -19.67 10.14
N THR A 231 10.28 -20.52 9.13
CA THR A 231 10.22 -21.96 9.31
C THR A 231 11.60 -22.51 9.77
N ARG A 232 11.60 -23.66 10.47
CA ARG A 232 12.86 -24.29 10.88
C ARG A 232 13.74 -24.69 9.68
N ALA A 233 13.12 -25.10 8.57
CA ALA A 233 13.83 -25.46 7.34
C ALA A 233 14.55 -24.25 6.75
N THR A 234 13.87 -23.11 6.66
CA THR A 234 14.42 -21.84 6.19
C THR A 234 15.58 -21.35 7.08
N LEU A 235 15.41 -21.40 8.40
CA LEU A 235 16.48 -21.01 9.34
C LEU A 235 17.68 -21.95 9.26
N SER A 236 17.46 -23.25 9.08
CA SER A 236 18.55 -24.23 8.91
C SER A 236 19.32 -23.97 7.63
N GLU A 237 18.63 -23.68 6.51
CA GLU A 237 19.26 -23.33 5.24
C GLU A 237 20.04 -22.01 5.35
N ALA A 238 19.47 -20.98 5.97
CA ALA A 238 20.15 -19.70 6.23
C ALA A 238 21.45 -19.88 7.05
N SER A 239 21.41 -20.74 8.08
CA SER A 239 22.55 -20.99 8.94
C SER A 239 23.69 -21.77 8.25
N ALA A 240 23.39 -22.48 7.15
CA ALA A 240 24.37 -23.18 6.34
C ALA A 240 25.13 -22.26 5.37
N ILE A 241 24.65 -21.03 5.16
CA ILE A 241 25.28 -20.06 4.26
C ILE A 241 26.49 -19.41 4.95
N PRO A 242 27.69 -19.45 4.33
CA PRO A 242 28.87 -18.76 4.87
C PRO A 242 28.60 -17.26 5.05
N GLN A 243 29.04 -16.69 6.16
CA GLN A 243 28.88 -15.24 6.43
C GLN A 243 30.01 -14.40 5.84
N GLU A 244 30.95 -15.02 5.12
CA GLU A 244 32.05 -14.38 4.40
C GLU A 244 32.07 -14.84 2.94
N VAL A 245 32.55 -13.94 2.07
CA VAL A 245 32.71 -14.23 0.65
C VAL A 245 33.93 -15.13 0.43
N THR A 246 33.68 -16.41 0.19
CA THR A 246 34.72 -17.41 -0.03
C THR A 246 35.42 -17.22 -1.38
N PRO A 247 36.67 -17.74 -1.57
CA PRO A 247 37.36 -17.68 -2.85
C PRO A 247 36.57 -18.33 -4.02
N ALA A 248 35.78 -19.36 -3.73
CA ALA A 248 34.93 -20.03 -4.72
C ALA A 248 33.83 -19.07 -5.24
N LEU A 249 33.22 -18.27 -4.37
CA LEU A 249 32.19 -17.30 -4.72
C LEU A 249 32.73 -16.09 -5.49
N ARG A 250 34.02 -15.81 -5.42
CA ARG A 250 34.71 -14.73 -6.15
C ARG A 250 34.97 -15.08 -7.62
N LYS A 251 35.05 -16.38 -7.94
CA LYS A 251 35.43 -16.85 -9.28
C LYS A 251 34.42 -16.40 -10.36
N GLY A 252 34.98 -15.76 -11.42
CA GLY A 252 34.18 -15.31 -12.57
C GLY A 252 33.49 -13.96 -12.38
N ARG A 253 33.67 -13.31 -11.21
CA ARG A 253 33.11 -11.99 -10.92
C ARG A 253 34.13 -10.89 -11.21
N ARG A 254 33.66 -9.71 -11.62
CA ARG A 254 34.50 -8.53 -11.78
C ARG A 254 34.93 -7.98 -10.41
N ASP A 255 36.22 -7.82 -10.18
CA ASP A 255 36.73 -7.29 -8.91
C ASP A 255 36.69 -5.76 -8.92
N LEU A 256 35.90 -5.17 -8.05
CA LEU A 256 35.68 -3.73 -7.89
C LEU A 256 36.00 -3.25 -6.47
N ARG A 257 36.75 -4.03 -5.70
CA ARG A 257 37.07 -3.72 -4.28
C ARG A 257 37.91 -2.49 -4.09
N ASP A 258 38.71 -2.12 -5.11
CA ASP A 258 39.52 -0.91 -5.09
C ASP A 258 38.77 0.34 -5.53
N LEU A 259 37.52 0.18 -6.02
CA LEU A 259 36.71 1.32 -6.44
C LEU A 259 36.09 1.99 -5.19
N PRO A 260 36.26 3.31 -4.99
CA PRO A 260 35.64 4.02 -3.88
C PRO A 260 34.12 3.89 -3.93
N THR A 261 33.56 3.21 -2.93
CA THR A 261 32.16 2.83 -2.88
C THR A 261 31.56 3.19 -1.52
N VAL A 262 30.33 3.70 -1.49
CA VAL A 262 29.60 4.03 -0.26
C VAL A 262 28.17 3.53 -0.33
N THR A 263 27.60 3.17 0.82
CA THR A 263 26.15 3.02 0.99
C THR A 263 25.57 4.28 1.62
N ILE A 264 24.33 4.65 1.29
CA ILE A 264 23.66 5.86 1.83
C ILE A 264 22.23 5.50 2.22
N ASP A 265 21.97 5.35 3.53
CA ASP A 265 20.72 4.83 4.06
C ASP A 265 20.24 5.62 5.26
N GLY A 266 19.07 5.25 5.80
CA GLY A 266 18.57 5.77 7.06
C GLY A 266 19.43 5.31 8.26
N GLU A 267 19.38 6.07 9.35
CA GLU A 267 20.19 5.82 10.55
C GLU A 267 19.96 4.42 11.17
N LYS A 268 18.72 3.93 11.09
CA LYS A 268 18.29 2.65 11.69
C LYS A 268 18.42 1.45 10.74
N ALA A 269 18.71 1.68 9.45
CA ALA A 269 18.83 0.62 8.45
C ALA A 269 20.02 -0.31 8.76
N ARG A 270 19.84 -1.61 8.48
CA ARG A 270 20.85 -2.67 8.63
C ARG A 270 20.97 -3.54 7.37
N ASP A 271 20.01 -3.45 6.50
CA ASP A 271 19.83 -4.21 5.26
C ASP A 271 20.17 -3.30 4.06
N PHE A 272 21.48 -3.10 3.84
CA PHE A 272 21.98 -2.22 2.78
C PHE A 272 21.91 -2.95 1.44
N ASP A 273 20.84 -2.65 0.67
CA ASP A 273 20.60 -3.24 -0.64
C ASP A 273 21.54 -2.70 -1.72
N ASP A 274 21.90 -1.42 -1.65
CA ASP A 274 22.60 -0.69 -2.71
C ASP A 274 23.86 0.07 -2.21
N ALA A 275 24.83 0.17 -3.09
CA ALA A 275 26.02 0.97 -2.92
C ALA A 275 26.38 1.68 -4.22
N ILE A 276 27.02 2.84 -4.11
CA ILE A 276 27.27 3.75 -5.23
C ILE A 276 28.75 4.04 -5.39
N SER A 277 29.20 4.01 -6.64
CA SER A 277 30.50 4.55 -7.05
C SER A 277 30.33 5.48 -8.25
N ILE A 278 31.16 6.50 -8.33
CA ILE A 278 31.12 7.49 -9.42
C ILE A 278 32.52 7.99 -9.78
N GLU A 279 32.71 8.23 -11.07
CA GLU A 279 33.88 8.96 -11.56
C GLU A 279 33.50 9.91 -12.70
N LYS A 280 34.34 10.95 -12.91
CA LYS A 280 34.23 11.83 -14.07
C LYS A 280 34.95 11.19 -15.24
N ILE A 281 34.27 11.10 -16.39
CA ILE A 281 34.85 10.65 -17.64
C ILE A 281 34.80 11.76 -18.68
N ARG A 282 35.48 11.56 -19.83
CA ARG A 282 35.44 12.55 -20.91
C ARG A 282 34.01 12.68 -21.47
N GLY A 283 33.39 13.85 -21.27
CA GLY A 283 32.05 14.16 -21.78
C GLY A 283 30.90 13.67 -20.87
N GLY A 284 31.18 13.37 -19.59
CA GLY A 284 30.14 12.97 -18.68
C GLY A 284 30.64 12.30 -17.40
N TRP A 285 29.88 11.35 -16.95
CA TRP A 285 30.10 10.59 -15.71
C TRP A 285 29.97 9.10 -15.97
N ARG A 286 30.73 8.31 -15.23
CA ARG A 286 30.49 6.88 -15.06
C ARG A 286 29.92 6.64 -13.67
N LEU A 287 28.74 6.07 -13.63
CA LEU A 287 28.01 5.70 -12.42
C LEU A 287 27.95 4.18 -12.33
N TRP A 288 28.31 3.64 -11.17
CA TRP A 288 28.06 2.25 -10.81
C TRP A 288 27.02 2.19 -9.70
N VAL A 289 25.98 1.41 -9.94
CA VAL A 289 24.99 1.05 -8.95
C VAL A 289 25.18 -0.42 -8.65
N HIS A 290 25.68 -0.70 -7.45
CA HIS A 290 25.98 -2.05 -6.98
C HIS A 290 24.83 -2.52 -6.10
N ILE A 291 24.17 -3.61 -6.49
CA ILE A 291 23.04 -4.17 -5.74
C ILE A 291 23.43 -5.52 -5.18
N ALA A 292 23.09 -5.77 -3.91
CA ALA A 292 23.34 -7.03 -3.22
C ALA A 292 22.91 -8.24 -4.04
N ASP A 293 23.80 -9.16 -4.34
CA ASP A 293 23.49 -10.37 -5.14
C ASP A 293 22.79 -11.43 -4.28
N VAL A 294 21.58 -11.11 -3.83
CA VAL A 294 20.73 -12.01 -3.03
C VAL A 294 20.45 -13.33 -3.79
N ALA A 295 20.33 -13.26 -5.11
CA ALA A 295 20.08 -14.41 -5.96
C ALA A 295 21.23 -15.46 -5.95
N GLN A 296 22.42 -15.09 -5.42
CA GLN A 296 23.50 -16.04 -5.19
C GLN A 296 23.23 -16.97 -4.02
N TYR A 297 22.53 -16.47 -3.00
CA TYR A 297 22.27 -17.20 -1.75
C TYR A 297 20.87 -17.79 -1.70
N VAL A 298 19.89 -17.10 -2.28
CA VAL A 298 18.48 -17.52 -2.33
C VAL A 298 18.22 -18.13 -3.71
N THR A 299 18.49 -19.43 -3.84
CA THR A 299 18.31 -20.17 -5.10
C THR A 299 16.85 -20.53 -5.32
N GLU A 300 16.41 -20.50 -6.59
CA GLU A 300 15.01 -20.81 -6.96
C GLU A 300 14.60 -22.20 -6.48
N GLY A 301 13.47 -22.29 -5.77
CA GLY A 301 12.90 -23.54 -5.23
C GLY A 301 13.46 -23.96 -3.86
N SER A 302 14.45 -23.28 -3.29
CA SER A 302 14.96 -23.54 -1.94
C SER A 302 13.93 -23.17 -0.87
N PHE A 303 14.14 -23.56 0.38
CA PHE A 303 13.26 -23.16 1.50
C PHE A 303 13.29 -21.66 1.74
N LEU A 304 14.45 -21.02 1.58
CA LEU A 304 14.61 -19.56 1.61
C LEU A 304 13.77 -18.89 0.52
N ASP A 305 13.80 -19.43 -0.69
CA ASP A 305 13.05 -18.91 -1.82
C ASP A 305 11.54 -19.04 -1.63
N GLN A 306 11.08 -20.22 -1.22
CA GLN A 306 9.66 -20.50 -1.00
C GLN A 306 9.08 -19.55 0.06
N GLU A 307 9.80 -19.30 1.15
CA GLU A 307 9.35 -18.41 2.19
C GLU A 307 9.46 -16.92 1.78
N ALA A 308 10.53 -16.53 1.07
CA ALA A 308 10.65 -15.20 0.51
C ALA A 308 9.53 -14.89 -0.49
N TYR A 309 9.15 -15.85 -1.33
CA TYR A 309 7.98 -15.74 -2.21
C TYR A 309 6.68 -15.56 -1.42
N GLN A 310 6.42 -16.38 -0.41
CA GLN A 310 5.21 -16.26 0.43
C GLN A 310 5.12 -14.88 1.10
N ARG A 311 6.23 -14.35 1.59
CA ARG A 311 6.30 -13.00 2.20
C ARG A 311 6.14 -11.90 1.14
N GLY A 312 6.76 -12.07 -0.02
CA GLY A 312 6.74 -11.18 -1.19
C GLY A 312 7.47 -9.86 -1.00
N THR A 313 7.46 -9.32 0.21
CA THR A 313 8.16 -8.09 0.62
C THR A 313 8.38 -8.05 2.13
N SER A 314 9.38 -7.30 2.59
CA SER A 314 9.49 -6.91 4.00
C SER A 314 8.36 -5.93 4.36
N VAL A 315 7.92 -5.96 5.62
CA VAL A 315 6.90 -5.05 6.16
C VAL A 315 7.53 -4.18 7.25
N TYR A 316 7.42 -2.86 7.12
CA TYR A 316 8.04 -1.92 8.05
C TYR A 316 6.98 -1.27 8.93
N LEU A 317 6.83 -1.79 10.14
CA LEU A 317 5.96 -1.19 11.16
C LEU A 317 6.74 -0.14 11.96
N PRO A 318 6.10 0.84 12.59
CA PRO A 318 6.79 1.88 13.34
C PRO A 318 7.70 1.38 14.47
N ASP A 319 7.39 0.21 15.06
CA ASP A 319 8.12 -0.38 16.18
C ASP A 319 9.08 -1.52 15.76
N ARG A 320 8.85 -2.12 14.58
CA ARG A 320 9.65 -3.26 14.10
C ARG A 320 9.54 -3.46 12.60
N ALA A 321 10.51 -4.18 12.04
CA ALA A 321 10.43 -4.71 10.69
C ALA A 321 10.12 -6.22 10.71
N ILE A 322 9.29 -6.69 9.78
CA ILE A 322 9.07 -8.12 9.49
C ILE A 322 9.81 -8.38 8.18
N PRO A 323 11.01 -8.96 8.21
CA PRO A 323 11.86 -9.06 7.04
C PRO A 323 11.40 -10.16 6.08
N MET A 324 11.66 -9.98 4.78
CA MET A 324 11.43 -10.99 3.75
C MET A 324 12.40 -12.17 3.87
N LEU A 325 13.62 -11.92 4.30
CA LEU A 325 14.70 -12.91 4.47
C LEU A 325 15.17 -12.94 5.93
N PRO A 326 15.67 -14.09 6.43
CA PRO A 326 16.28 -14.17 7.75
C PRO A 326 17.42 -13.17 7.95
N GLU A 327 17.60 -12.65 9.17
CA GLU A 327 18.58 -11.59 9.46
C GLU A 327 20.03 -11.99 9.13
N GLN A 328 20.36 -13.28 9.17
CA GLN A 328 21.67 -13.79 8.74
C GLN A 328 21.97 -13.43 7.27
N LEU A 329 20.93 -13.33 6.44
CA LEU A 329 21.05 -12.88 5.05
C LEU A 329 20.83 -11.37 4.96
N SER A 330 19.68 -10.87 5.42
CA SER A 330 19.28 -9.48 5.20
C SER A 330 20.22 -8.47 5.85
N ASN A 331 20.67 -8.71 7.06
CA ASN A 331 21.60 -7.84 7.81
C ASN A 331 23.05 -8.33 7.74
N GLY A 332 23.25 -9.61 7.34
CA GLY A 332 24.51 -10.31 7.30
C GLY A 332 25.18 -10.30 5.92
N ILE A 333 25.25 -11.50 5.28
CA ILE A 333 26.04 -11.72 4.08
C ILE A 333 25.52 -10.94 2.86
N CYS A 334 24.23 -10.66 2.74
CA CYS A 334 23.67 -9.88 1.64
C CYS A 334 23.86 -8.38 1.84
N SER A 335 23.75 -7.87 3.08
CA SER A 335 23.90 -6.45 3.37
C SER A 335 25.28 -5.92 2.99
N LEU A 336 25.34 -4.82 2.23
CA LEU A 336 26.56 -4.20 1.73
C LEU A 336 27.30 -3.43 2.84
N ASN A 337 27.55 -4.11 3.96
CA ASN A 337 28.26 -3.58 5.12
C ASN A 337 29.65 -3.04 4.73
N PRO A 338 30.11 -1.94 5.36
CA PRO A 338 31.41 -1.35 5.05
C PRO A 338 32.58 -2.24 5.48
N GLN A 339 33.70 -2.11 4.80
CA GLN A 339 34.99 -2.75 5.09
C GLN A 339 34.99 -4.29 5.02
N VAL A 340 34.00 -4.87 4.30
CA VAL A 340 33.93 -6.32 4.08
C VAL A 340 33.56 -6.60 2.61
N ASP A 341 34.10 -7.71 2.10
CA ASP A 341 33.79 -8.14 0.72
C ASP A 341 32.31 -8.55 0.61
N ARG A 342 31.63 -8.06 -0.42
CA ARG A 342 30.24 -8.39 -0.73
C ARG A 342 30.05 -8.67 -2.21
N LEU A 343 29.16 -9.63 -2.50
CA LEU A 343 28.78 -9.98 -3.87
C LEU A 343 27.67 -9.06 -4.35
N THR A 344 27.82 -8.55 -5.56
CA THR A 344 26.85 -7.65 -6.17
C THR A 344 26.52 -8.01 -7.61
N LEU A 345 25.35 -7.57 -8.07
CA LEU A 345 25.04 -7.31 -9.46
C LEU A 345 25.21 -5.81 -9.68
N THR A 346 26.08 -5.43 -10.59
CA THR A 346 26.41 -4.03 -10.84
C THR A 346 25.86 -3.58 -12.18
N ALA A 347 25.13 -2.46 -12.16
CA ALA A 347 24.81 -1.68 -13.35
C ALA A 347 25.82 -0.53 -13.48
N GLU A 348 26.70 -0.64 -14.47
CA GLU A 348 27.67 0.40 -14.86
C GLU A 348 27.05 1.23 -15.99
N MET A 349 27.03 2.54 -15.87
CA MET A 349 26.38 3.46 -16.81
C MET A 349 27.28 4.63 -17.13
N ASP A 350 27.60 4.85 -18.42
CA ASP A 350 28.24 6.06 -18.92
C ASP A 350 27.13 7.07 -19.27
N ILE A 351 27.14 8.22 -18.64
CA ILE A 351 26.08 9.23 -18.71
C ILE A 351 26.66 10.52 -19.25
N ASP A 352 26.07 11.08 -20.29
CA ASP A 352 26.53 12.33 -20.92
C ASP A 352 26.10 13.59 -20.12
N GLU A 353 26.54 14.76 -20.54
CA GLU A 353 26.22 16.06 -19.92
C GLU A 353 24.73 16.42 -19.94
N ASN A 354 23.92 15.72 -20.75
CA ASN A 354 22.47 15.88 -20.82
C ASN A 354 21.72 14.84 -19.94
N GLY A 355 22.47 13.97 -19.25
CA GLY A 355 21.92 12.89 -18.44
C GLY A 355 21.46 11.67 -19.26
N SER A 356 21.88 11.54 -20.53
CA SER A 356 21.56 10.37 -21.34
C SER A 356 22.58 9.27 -21.11
N ILE A 357 22.08 8.06 -20.86
CA ILE A 357 22.92 6.87 -20.74
C ILE A 357 23.34 6.47 -22.14
N ILE A 358 24.64 6.67 -22.44
CA ILE A 358 25.24 6.42 -23.77
C ILE A 358 25.81 5.00 -23.91
N ARG A 359 26.12 4.39 -22.76
CA ARG A 359 26.62 3.03 -22.66
C ARG A 359 26.25 2.47 -21.31
N HIS A 360 25.94 1.18 -21.24
CA HIS A 360 25.80 0.46 -19.98
C HIS A 360 26.35 -0.96 -20.09
N ASP A 361 26.72 -1.52 -18.93
CA ASP A 361 27.12 -2.92 -18.78
C ASP A 361 26.54 -3.45 -17.46
N ILE A 362 26.06 -4.71 -17.45
CA ILE A 362 25.48 -5.34 -16.27
C ILE A 362 26.18 -6.67 -16.03
N TYR A 363 26.76 -6.82 -14.84
CA TYR A 363 27.61 -7.95 -14.53
C TYR A 363 27.63 -8.32 -13.05
N GLU A 364 28.02 -9.56 -12.75
CA GLU A 364 28.32 -10.02 -11.40
C GLU A 364 29.69 -9.45 -10.95
N SER A 365 29.73 -8.88 -9.75
CA SER A 365 30.93 -8.23 -9.21
C SER A 365 31.16 -8.52 -7.72
N ILE A 366 32.31 -8.04 -7.21
CA ILE A 366 32.65 -8.02 -5.80
C ILE A 366 33.05 -6.58 -5.46
N ILE A 367 32.50 -6.07 -4.38
CA ILE A 367 32.84 -4.76 -3.84
C ILE A 367 33.34 -4.88 -2.40
N ASN A 368 34.00 -3.82 -1.94
CA ASN A 368 34.31 -3.58 -0.52
C ASN A 368 33.95 -2.13 -0.23
N SER A 369 32.76 -1.89 0.36
CA SER A 369 32.27 -0.53 0.62
C SER A 369 33.19 0.17 1.64
N ASN A 370 33.61 1.42 1.32
CA ASN A 370 34.51 2.19 2.17
C ASN A 370 33.80 2.66 3.45
N GLU A 371 32.58 3.15 3.32
CA GLU A 371 31.82 3.76 4.42
C GLU A 371 30.31 3.52 4.28
N ARG A 372 29.67 3.35 5.44
CA ARG A 372 28.22 3.48 5.55
C ARG A 372 27.88 4.93 5.86
N MET A 373 27.27 5.61 4.92
CA MET A 373 26.79 6.97 5.09
C MET A 373 25.31 6.98 5.50
N THR A 374 24.89 8.05 6.15
CA THR A 374 23.45 8.28 6.40
C THR A 374 22.97 9.49 5.62
N TYR A 375 21.64 9.56 5.39
CA TYR A 375 21.05 10.72 4.72
C TYR A 375 21.37 12.03 5.45
N THR A 376 21.45 12.01 6.78
CA THR A 376 21.86 13.17 7.58
C THR A 376 23.32 13.58 7.32
N ILE A 377 24.25 12.61 7.34
CA ILE A 377 25.67 12.89 7.09
C ILE A 377 25.88 13.45 5.69
N VAL A 378 25.25 12.85 4.67
CA VAL A 378 25.39 13.34 3.28
C VAL A 378 24.77 14.73 3.11
N ARG A 379 23.67 15.06 3.79
CA ARG A 379 23.13 16.41 3.86
C ARG A 379 24.12 17.38 4.49
N GLN A 380 24.72 17.02 5.63
CA GLN A 380 25.75 17.83 6.29
C GLN A 380 26.98 18.10 5.37
N ILE A 381 27.36 17.11 4.55
CA ILE A 381 28.46 17.29 3.57
C ILE A 381 28.03 18.23 2.44
N LEU A 382 26.88 17.99 1.80
CA LEU A 382 26.52 18.65 0.54
C LEU A 382 25.76 19.96 0.74
N ALA A 383 24.87 20.05 1.71
CA ALA A 383 24.01 21.21 1.94
C ALA A 383 24.51 22.09 3.08
N ASP A 384 24.71 21.50 4.27
CA ASP A 384 25.05 22.25 5.48
C ASP A 384 26.52 22.67 5.52
N ARG A 385 27.42 21.96 4.79
CA ARG A 385 28.87 22.18 4.72
C ARG A 385 29.52 22.18 6.10
N ASP A 386 29.14 21.25 6.96
CA ASP A 386 29.66 21.12 8.33
C ASP A 386 31.17 20.82 8.31
N GLU A 387 32.00 21.72 8.88
CA GLU A 387 33.43 21.63 8.83
C GLU A 387 34.00 20.35 9.47
N GLN A 388 33.40 19.86 10.55
CA GLN A 388 33.85 18.65 11.24
C GLN A 388 33.57 17.41 10.40
N VAL A 389 32.37 17.36 9.78
CA VAL A 389 31.97 16.26 8.90
C VAL A 389 32.80 16.28 7.62
N LEU A 390 33.01 17.45 7.00
CA LEU A 390 33.86 17.59 5.82
C LEU A 390 35.29 17.10 6.07
N LYS A 391 35.91 17.46 7.21
CA LYS A 391 37.25 17.00 7.59
C LYS A 391 37.29 15.48 7.79
N ARG A 392 36.26 14.89 8.39
CA ARG A 392 36.17 13.45 8.60
C ARG A 392 36.11 12.66 7.31
N TYR A 393 35.39 13.16 6.32
CA TYR A 393 35.14 12.47 5.04
C TYR A 393 35.86 13.15 3.87
N GLU A 394 37.00 13.85 4.12
CA GLU A 394 37.77 14.60 3.11
C GLU A 394 38.11 13.77 1.87
N SER A 395 38.46 12.50 2.05
CA SER A 395 38.81 11.59 0.93
C SER A 395 37.64 11.24 0.02
N LEU A 396 36.39 11.30 0.52
CA LEU A 396 35.16 10.99 -0.22
C LEU A 396 34.48 12.25 -0.76
N LEU A 397 34.82 13.44 -0.26
CA LEU A 397 34.17 14.69 -0.64
C LEU A 397 34.09 14.92 -2.15
N PRO A 398 35.16 14.71 -2.96
CA PRO A 398 35.07 14.88 -4.42
C PRO A 398 34.04 13.96 -5.07
N ARG A 399 33.80 12.77 -4.48
CA ARG A 399 32.80 11.83 -4.98
C ARG A 399 31.36 12.30 -4.69
N PHE A 400 31.09 12.82 -3.50
CA PHE A 400 29.81 13.40 -3.15
C PHE A 400 29.46 14.62 -4.01
N GLU A 401 30.45 15.45 -4.34
CA GLU A 401 30.25 16.58 -5.24
C GLU A 401 29.88 16.14 -6.66
N LEU A 402 30.56 15.11 -7.21
CA LEU A 402 30.17 14.50 -8.49
C LEU A 402 28.79 13.85 -8.45
N MET A 403 28.42 13.20 -7.34
CA MET A 403 27.10 12.61 -7.17
C MET A 403 26.00 13.69 -7.18
N ALA A 404 26.23 14.82 -6.50
CA ALA A 404 25.28 15.95 -6.48
C ALA A 404 25.14 16.58 -7.88
N GLU A 405 26.26 16.76 -8.61
CA GLU A 405 26.25 17.27 -9.98
C GLU A 405 25.43 16.36 -10.91
N LEU A 406 25.66 15.06 -10.86
CA LEU A 406 24.95 14.09 -11.69
C LEU A 406 23.46 13.97 -11.31
N MET A 407 23.14 13.98 -10.02
CA MET A 407 21.74 13.98 -9.52
C MET A 407 20.95 15.14 -10.15
N ASP A 408 21.50 16.36 -10.13
CA ASP A 408 20.83 17.54 -10.69
C ASP A 408 20.55 17.40 -12.20
N ILE A 409 21.48 16.78 -12.93
CA ILE A 409 21.35 16.53 -14.37
C ILE A 409 20.25 15.50 -14.64
N LEU A 410 20.27 14.38 -13.93
CA LEU A 410 19.27 13.33 -14.07
C LEU A 410 17.86 13.86 -13.70
N ARG A 411 17.76 14.60 -12.62
CA ARG A 411 16.51 15.24 -12.18
C ARG A 411 15.97 16.23 -13.22
N LYS A 412 16.84 17.07 -13.81
CA LYS A 412 16.45 17.98 -14.89
C LYS A 412 15.95 17.23 -16.12
N LYS A 413 16.61 16.13 -16.50
CA LYS A 413 16.18 15.27 -17.61
C LYS A 413 14.80 14.65 -17.32
N ARG A 414 14.62 14.04 -16.14
CA ARG A 414 13.35 13.44 -15.69
C ARG A 414 12.23 14.48 -15.68
N SER A 415 12.48 15.67 -15.17
CA SER A 415 11.51 16.77 -15.19
C SER A 415 11.15 17.22 -16.60
N LYS A 416 12.12 17.31 -17.54
CA LYS A 416 11.85 17.62 -18.95
C LYS A 416 11.00 16.55 -19.63
N ARG A 417 11.16 15.28 -19.28
CA ARG A 417 10.32 14.17 -19.77
C ARG A 417 8.87 14.28 -19.30
N GLY A 418 8.63 14.90 -18.15
CA GLY A 418 7.30 15.16 -17.62
C GLY A 418 6.94 14.27 -16.43
N SER A 419 7.91 13.71 -15.73
CA SER A 419 7.68 12.97 -14.48
C SER A 419 6.91 13.82 -13.48
N ILE A 420 5.91 13.22 -12.84
CA ILE A 420 5.11 13.86 -11.80
C ILE A 420 5.80 13.60 -10.47
N ASP A 421 6.29 14.63 -9.82
CA ASP A 421 6.91 14.57 -8.50
C ASP A 421 6.00 15.27 -7.49
N PHE A 422 5.51 14.52 -6.49
CA PHE A 422 4.68 15.04 -5.42
C PHE A 422 5.56 15.34 -4.21
N ASP A 423 5.58 16.60 -3.79
CA ASP A 423 6.21 17.00 -2.54
C ASP A 423 5.16 17.00 -1.42
N LEU A 424 4.70 15.80 -1.07
CA LEU A 424 3.77 15.63 0.05
C LEU A 424 4.53 15.34 1.33
N PRO A 425 4.17 16.01 2.44
CA PRO A 425 4.79 15.73 3.72
C PRO A 425 4.38 14.34 4.21
N GLU A 426 5.37 13.50 4.46
CA GLU A 426 5.16 12.19 5.10
C GLU A 426 5.34 12.31 6.62
N PRO A 427 4.47 11.72 7.42
CA PRO A 427 4.62 11.70 8.87
C PRO A 427 5.60 10.60 9.29
N GLU A 428 6.57 10.94 10.13
CA GLU A 428 7.40 9.98 10.85
C GLU A 428 6.92 9.88 12.30
N ILE A 429 6.67 8.65 12.76
CA ILE A 429 6.18 8.38 14.11
C ILE A 429 7.35 8.17 15.05
N ILE A 430 7.39 8.95 16.13
CA ILE A 430 8.39 8.80 17.18
C ILE A 430 7.80 7.98 18.33
N LEU A 431 8.45 6.85 18.63
CA LEU A 431 8.07 5.96 19.71
C LEU A 431 9.07 6.06 20.86
N ASN A 432 8.57 5.94 22.10
CA ASN A 432 9.42 5.75 23.28
C ASN A 432 9.91 4.29 23.39
N LEU A 433 10.73 3.98 24.39
CA LEU A 433 11.26 2.63 24.63
C LEU A 433 10.17 1.58 24.94
N GLN A 434 8.98 2.02 25.29
CA GLN A 434 7.80 1.18 25.55
C GLN A 434 6.96 0.96 24.29
N GLY A 435 7.36 1.51 23.12
CA GLY A 435 6.61 1.42 21.87
C GLY A 435 5.36 2.33 21.82
N GLN A 436 5.24 3.28 22.75
CA GLN A 436 4.15 4.25 22.73
C GLN A 436 4.56 5.46 21.90
N MET A 437 3.63 5.99 21.13
CA MET A 437 3.85 7.17 20.32
C MET A 437 3.97 8.41 21.21
N THR A 438 5.08 9.13 21.07
CA THR A 438 5.38 10.36 21.80
C THR A 438 5.20 11.60 20.94
N ASP A 439 5.47 11.46 19.64
CA ASP A 439 5.37 12.59 18.70
C ASP A 439 5.17 12.11 17.27
N ILE A 440 4.76 13.05 16.41
CA ILE A 440 4.71 12.87 14.96
C ILE A 440 5.47 14.04 14.35
N ILE A 441 6.54 13.75 13.65
CA ILE A 441 7.32 14.76 12.94
C ILE A 441 7.13 14.64 11.44
N ARG A 442 7.42 15.71 10.72
CA ARG A 442 7.50 15.66 9.26
C ARG A 442 8.79 14.97 8.85
N ALA A 443 8.69 13.88 8.10
CA ALA A 443 9.85 13.24 7.49
C ALA A 443 10.53 14.22 6.52
N GLU A 444 11.84 14.40 6.67
CA GLU A 444 12.62 15.28 5.80
C GLU A 444 13.08 14.53 4.53
N ARG A 445 12.54 14.91 3.38
CA ARG A 445 13.10 14.51 2.08
C ARG A 445 14.18 15.49 1.68
N ASN A 446 15.42 15.23 2.11
CA ASN A 446 16.57 16.08 1.83
C ASN A 446 17.28 15.69 0.51
N MET A 447 18.35 16.44 0.16
CA MET A 447 19.16 16.23 -1.06
C MET A 447 19.72 14.80 -1.16
N ALA A 448 20.11 14.18 -0.04
CA ALA A 448 20.67 12.83 -0.03
C ALA A 448 19.64 11.77 -0.46
N HIS A 449 18.38 11.91 -0.05
CA HIS A 449 17.28 11.06 -0.51
C HIS A 449 17.07 11.19 -2.02
N GLN A 450 17.08 12.44 -2.53
CA GLN A 450 16.93 12.71 -3.97
C GLN A 450 18.08 12.12 -4.78
N LEU A 451 19.30 12.16 -4.25
CA LEU A 451 20.50 11.61 -4.88
C LEU A 451 20.35 10.10 -5.12
N ILE A 452 20.03 9.35 -4.06
CA ILE A 452 19.84 7.90 -4.15
C ILE A 452 18.66 7.57 -5.05
N GLU A 453 17.54 8.28 -4.90
CA GLU A 453 16.36 8.10 -5.76
C GLU A 453 16.67 8.20 -7.25
N GLU A 454 17.37 9.27 -7.69
CA GLU A 454 17.71 9.44 -9.11
C GLU A 454 18.64 8.34 -9.63
N PHE A 455 19.59 7.86 -8.82
CA PHE A 455 20.51 6.79 -9.22
C PHE A 455 19.80 5.43 -9.28
N MET A 456 18.90 5.15 -8.33
CA MET A 456 18.07 3.94 -8.36
C MET A 456 17.10 3.95 -9.53
N LEU A 457 16.47 5.08 -9.84
CA LEU A 457 15.63 5.24 -11.03
C LEU A 457 16.42 4.98 -12.32
N ALA A 458 17.63 5.55 -12.44
CA ALA A 458 18.48 5.33 -13.61
C ALA A 458 18.86 3.85 -13.77
N ALA A 459 19.24 3.16 -12.69
CA ALA A 459 19.56 1.74 -12.71
C ALA A 459 18.33 0.88 -13.08
N ASN A 460 17.17 1.13 -12.48
CA ASN A 460 15.93 0.41 -12.75
C ASN A 460 15.48 0.57 -14.22
N GLU A 461 15.52 1.79 -14.77
CA GLU A 461 15.22 2.06 -16.18
C GLU A 461 16.22 1.37 -17.11
N THR A 462 17.52 1.40 -16.77
CA THR A 462 18.58 0.77 -17.56
C THR A 462 18.41 -0.75 -17.63
N VAL A 463 18.17 -1.38 -16.48
CA VAL A 463 17.95 -2.84 -16.42
C VAL A 463 16.69 -3.25 -17.19
N ALA A 464 15.60 -2.49 -17.04
CA ALA A 464 14.37 -2.76 -17.79
C ALA A 464 14.61 -2.67 -19.30
N GLY A 465 15.21 -1.58 -19.77
CA GLY A 465 15.51 -1.39 -21.20
C GLY A 465 16.54 -2.40 -21.75
N HIS A 466 17.50 -2.83 -20.93
CA HIS A 466 18.48 -3.87 -21.33
C HIS A 466 17.78 -5.21 -21.60
N LEU A 467 16.93 -5.69 -20.69
CA LEU A 467 16.23 -6.95 -20.84
C LEU A 467 15.17 -6.90 -21.96
N GLU A 468 14.48 -5.78 -22.10
CA GLU A 468 13.51 -5.53 -23.17
C GLU A 468 14.18 -5.57 -24.55
N ALA A 469 15.32 -4.90 -24.71
CA ALA A 469 16.09 -4.92 -25.97
C ALA A 469 16.61 -6.31 -26.34
N MET A 470 16.77 -7.21 -25.36
CA MET A 470 17.13 -8.62 -25.58
C MET A 470 15.90 -9.53 -25.78
N GLU A 471 14.69 -8.98 -25.76
CA GLU A 471 13.42 -9.71 -25.85
C GLU A 471 13.28 -10.83 -24.81
N VAL A 472 13.83 -10.60 -23.58
CA VAL A 472 13.71 -11.53 -22.46
C VAL A 472 12.49 -11.16 -21.63
N PRO A 473 11.56 -12.10 -21.36
CA PRO A 473 10.40 -11.82 -20.50
C PRO A 473 10.83 -11.31 -19.13
N LEU A 474 10.13 -10.29 -18.64
CA LEU A 474 10.47 -9.55 -17.45
C LEU A 474 9.25 -9.29 -16.60
N ILE A 475 9.43 -9.08 -15.30
CA ILE A 475 8.44 -8.48 -14.41
C ILE A 475 8.66 -6.97 -14.38
N TYR A 476 7.71 -6.23 -14.93
CA TYR A 476 7.74 -4.76 -14.96
C TYR A 476 7.07 -4.15 -13.74
N ARG A 477 7.48 -2.96 -13.37
CA ARG A 477 6.76 -2.08 -12.47
C ARG A 477 5.99 -1.08 -13.31
N VAL A 478 4.69 -1.27 -13.43
CA VAL A 478 3.83 -0.49 -14.31
C VAL A 478 2.92 0.46 -13.55
N HIS A 479 2.65 1.61 -14.14
CA HIS A 479 1.68 2.57 -13.64
C HIS A 479 0.75 2.96 -14.78
N GLU A 480 -0.47 2.42 -14.72
CA GLU A 480 -1.49 2.68 -15.75
C GLU A 480 -1.88 4.16 -15.81
N GLU A 481 -2.30 4.59 -16.99
CA GLU A 481 -2.93 5.90 -17.13
C GLU A 481 -4.20 5.98 -16.28
N PRO A 482 -4.51 7.17 -15.73
CA PRO A 482 -5.79 7.40 -15.07
C PRO A 482 -6.97 7.13 -16.01
N ALA A 483 -8.13 6.77 -15.44
CA ALA A 483 -9.35 6.60 -16.22
C ALA A 483 -9.77 7.93 -16.86
N GLU A 484 -10.28 7.89 -18.10
CA GLU A 484 -10.68 9.10 -18.86
C GLU A 484 -11.68 9.95 -18.09
N GLU A 485 -12.67 9.32 -17.42
CA GLU A 485 -13.65 9.99 -16.58
C GLU A 485 -12.98 10.79 -15.45
N LYS A 486 -12.04 10.17 -14.70
CA LYS A 486 -11.29 10.85 -13.64
C LYS A 486 -10.39 11.98 -14.16
N LEU A 487 -9.83 11.81 -15.36
CA LEU A 487 -9.05 12.87 -16.00
C LEU A 487 -9.95 14.05 -16.41
N SER A 488 -11.16 13.80 -16.91
CA SER A 488 -12.14 14.84 -17.19
C SER A 488 -12.51 15.61 -15.93
N ASP A 489 -12.83 14.89 -14.85
CA ASP A 489 -13.15 15.48 -13.54
C ASP A 489 -11.99 16.36 -13.02
N LEU A 490 -10.73 15.89 -13.19
CA LEU A 490 -9.55 16.66 -12.82
C LEU A 490 -9.42 17.94 -13.64
N VAL A 491 -9.65 17.89 -14.95
CA VAL A 491 -9.59 19.07 -15.82
C VAL A 491 -10.66 20.10 -15.43
N ASP A 492 -11.89 19.63 -15.21
CA ASP A 492 -13.00 20.50 -14.79
C ASP A 492 -12.71 21.14 -13.42
N PHE A 493 -12.18 20.34 -12.48
CA PHE A 493 -11.76 20.86 -11.18
C PHE A 493 -10.67 21.94 -11.32
N LEU A 494 -9.59 21.68 -12.07
CA LEU A 494 -8.49 22.64 -12.28
C LEU A 494 -8.98 23.94 -12.93
N ALA A 495 -9.93 23.84 -13.84
CA ALA A 495 -10.57 25.02 -14.45
C ALA A 495 -11.31 25.91 -13.43
N THR A 496 -11.89 25.30 -12.35
CA THR A 496 -12.58 26.07 -11.29
C THR A 496 -11.64 26.96 -10.48
N ILE A 497 -10.34 26.62 -10.45
CA ILE A 497 -9.28 27.38 -9.75
C ILE A 497 -8.38 28.16 -10.72
N GLY A 498 -8.82 28.30 -11.98
CA GLY A 498 -8.14 29.11 -13.00
C GLY A 498 -6.96 28.43 -13.70
N ILE A 499 -6.75 27.13 -13.50
CA ILE A 499 -5.70 26.36 -14.16
C ILE A 499 -6.29 25.67 -15.39
N THR A 500 -5.72 25.94 -16.55
CA THR A 500 -6.15 25.33 -17.80
C THR A 500 -5.13 24.29 -18.27
N ILE A 501 -5.55 23.04 -18.41
CA ILE A 501 -4.78 22.02 -19.12
C ILE A 501 -5.25 22.03 -20.58
N PRO A 502 -4.35 22.20 -21.57
CA PRO A 502 -4.73 22.12 -22.98
C PRO A 502 -5.25 20.70 -23.30
N VAL A 503 -6.54 20.57 -23.58
CA VAL A 503 -7.20 19.29 -23.91
C VAL A 503 -7.18 19.06 -25.42
N SER A 504 -6.04 19.22 -26.08
CA SER A 504 -5.89 18.81 -27.48
C SER A 504 -5.36 17.38 -27.55
N GLY A 505 -6.24 16.38 -27.40
CA GLY A 505 -5.88 14.96 -27.45
C GLY A 505 -5.68 14.31 -26.07
N LYS A 506 -4.89 13.23 -26.02
CA LYS A 506 -4.63 12.44 -24.81
C LYS A 506 -3.83 13.23 -23.77
N ILE A 507 -4.30 13.28 -22.53
CA ILE A 507 -3.59 13.94 -21.42
C ILE A 507 -2.35 13.10 -21.07
N ARG A 508 -1.18 13.74 -21.17
CA ARG A 508 0.12 13.13 -20.85
C ARG A 508 0.59 13.55 -19.45
N PRO A 509 1.50 12.80 -18.81
CA PRO A 509 2.06 13.16 -17.50
C PRO A 509 2.55 14.61 -17.44
N ARG A 510 3.19 15.10 -18.52
CA ARG A 510 3.69 16.47 -18.63
C ARG A 510 2.60 17.56 -18.51
N ASN A 511 1.36 17.25 -18.91
CA ASN A 511 0.27 18.20 -18.76
C ASN A 511 -0.09 18.40 -17.28
N ILE A 512 -0.11 17.28 -16.53
CA ILE A 512 -0.38 17.27 -15.09
C ILE A 512 0.76 17.92 -14.33
N GLN A 513 2.02 17.58 -14.66
CA GLN A 513 3.22 18.21 -14.10
C GLN A 513 3.17 19.74 -14.22
N LYS A 514 2.80 20.26 -15.40
CA LYS A 514 2.65 21.70 -15.62
C LYS A 514 1.55 22.33 -14.77
N ALA A 515 0.45 21.61 -14.54
CA ALA A 515 -0.62 22.10 -13.67
C ALA A 515 -0.15 22.20 -12.21
N ILE A 516 0.55 21.18 -11.70
CA ILE A 516 1.15 21.19 -10.37
C ILE A 516 2.17 22.34 -10.24
N ALA A 517 3.01 22.55 -11.26
CA ALA A 517 4.02 23.61 -11.23
C ALA A 517 3.41 25.04 -11.16
N GLN A 518 2.20 25.25 -11.68
CA GLN A 518 1.52 26.56 -11.62
C GLN A 518 1.05 26.92 -10.21
N VAL A 519 0.81 25.94 -9.35
CA VAL A 519 0.32 26.17 -7.98
C VAL A 519 1.43 26.06 -6.92
N LYS A 520 2.64 25.79 -7.33
CA LYS A 520 3.75 25.64 -6.40
C LYS A 520 3.97 26.93 -5.58
N GLY A 521 3.94 26.81 -4.25
CA GLY A 521 4.06 27.93 -3.31
C GLY A 521 2.77 28.74 -3.13
N THR A 522 1.64 28.37 -3.76
CA THR A 522 0.33 29.00 -3.54
C THR A 522 -0.50 28.22 -2.50
N PRO A 523 -1.55 28.84 -1.93
CA PRO A 523 -2.46 28.14 -1.00
C PRO A 523 -3.14 26.89 -1.61
N GLU A 524 -3.27 26.85 -2.95
CA GLU A 524 -3.93 25.77 -3.68
C GLU A 524 -3.02 24.56 -3.92
N GLU A 525 -1.73 24.64 -3.63
CA GLU A 525 -0.75 23.56 -3.89
C GLU A 525 -1.17 22.25 -3.24
N GLY A 526 -1.50 22.25 -1.95
CA GLY A 526 -1.94 21.04 -1.23
C GLY A 526 -3.22 20.44 -1.78
N LEU A 527 -4.17 21.29 -2.18
CA LEU A 527 -5.42 20.88 -2.81
C LEU A 527 -5.17 20.18 -4.15
N VAL A 528 -4.39 20.83 -5.04
CA VAL A 528 -4.11 20.29 -6.39
C VAL A 528 -3.34 18.97 -6.28
N ASN A 529 -2.31 18.90 -5.44
CA ASN A 529 -1.54 17.69 -5.23
C ASN A 529 -2.42 16.52 -4.75
N THR A 530 -3.34 16.79 -3.81
CA THR A 530 -4.28 15.78 -3.28
C THR A 530 -5.24 15.28 -4.35
N VAL A 531 -5.85 16.18 -5.13
CA VAL A 531 -6.82 15.80 -6.18
C VAL A 531 -6.11 15.05 -7.31
N VAL A 532 -4.93 15.50 -7.71
CA VAL A 532 -4.12 14.81 -8.73
C VAL A 532 -3.74 13.41 -8.25
N LEU A 533 -3.25 13.26 -7.01
CA LEU A 533 -2.89 11.94 -6.46
C LEU A 533 -4.08 10.98 -6.44
N ARG A 534 -5.27 11.45 -6.05
CA ARG A 534 -6.51 10.65 -6.05
C ARG A 534 -6.99 10.25 -7.46
N THR A 535 -6.60 11.02 -8.47
CA THR A 535 -6.90 10.73 -9.87
C THR A 535 -6.01 9.60 -10.40
N MET A 536 -4.78 9.46 -9.87
CA MET A 536 -3.82 8.45 -10.31
C MET A 536 -4.27 7.04 -9.91
N LYS A 537 -3.88 6.05 -10.72
CA LYS A 537 -3.98 4.63 -10.35
C LYS A 537 -2.78 4.24 -9.47
N GLN A 538 -2.91 3.12 -8.78
CA GLN A 538 -1.78 2.55 -8.05
C GLN A 538 -0.86 1.79 -9.01
N ALA A 539 0.46 1.94 -8.83
CA ALA A 539 1.43 1.13 -9.55
C ALA A 539 1.35 -0.35 -9.11
N LYS A 540 1.65 -1.28 -10.03
CA LYS A 540 1.61 -2.72 -9.80
C LYS A 540 2.73 -3.42 -10.57
N TYR A 541 2.96 -4.69 -10.25
CA TYR A 541 3.82 -5.54 -11.08
C TYR A 541 3.00 -6.18 -12.21
N SER A 542 3.62 -6.36 -13.37
CA SER A 542 3.00 -6.96 -14.55
C SER A 542 4.07 -7.59 -15.45
N GLU A 543 3.70 -8.65 -16.14
CA GLU A 543 4.49 -9.24 -17.23
C GLU A 543 4.41 -8.44 -18.54
N GLU A 544 3.39 -7.59 -18.67
CA GLU A 544 3.21 -6.72 -19.81
C GLU A 544 3.76 -5.32 -19.51
N ASN A 545 4.60 -4.80 -20.42
CA ASN A 545 5.06 -3.42 -20.35
C ASN A 545 3.98 -2.48 -20.87
N ILE A 546 3.38 -1.69 -20.00
CA ILE A 546 2.45 -0.59 -20.34
C ILE A 546 3.02 0.77 -19.96
N GLY A 547 4.30 0.83 -19.60
CA GLY A 547 4.98 2.01 -19.11
C GLY A 547 4.63 2.40 -17.68
N HIS A 548 5.26 3.47 -17.21
CA HIS A 548 5.04 4.01 -15.88
C HIS A 548 4.62 5.48 -15.96
N PHE A 549 3.30 5.73 -15.92
CA PHE A 549 2.71 7.05 -16.13
C PHE A 549 3.29 8.13 -15.20
N GLY A 550 3.37 7.88 -13.90
CA GLY A 550 3.87 8.86 -12.92
C GLY A 550 5.34 9.25 -13.15
N LEU A 551 6.20 8.32 -13.54
CA LEU A 551 7.60 8.55 -13.89
C LEU A 551 7.78 9.06 -15.33
N ALA A 552 6.73 9.03 -16.15
CA ALA A 552 6.79 9.24 -17.59
C ALA A 552 7.85 8.33 -18.25
N ALA A 553 8.05 7.12 -17.73
CA ALA A 553 9.01 6.14 -18.25
C ALA A 553 8.32 5.17 -19.20
N GLU A 554 8.98 4.86 -20.34
CA GLU A 554 8.48 3.91 -21.34
C GLU A 554 8.60 2.47 -20.86
N THR A 555 9.67 2.17 -20.13
CA THR A 555 9.91 0.89 -19.48
C THR A 555 10.49 1.09 -18.10
N TYR A 556 10.06 0.27 -17.13
CA TYR A 556 10.54 0.37 -15.77
C TYR A 556 10.37 -0.96 -15.04
N THR A 557 11.37 -1.34 -14.25
CA THR A 557 11.31 -2.49 -13.34
C THR A 557 11.90 -2.14 -11.99
N HIS A 558 11.73 -2.99 -11.00
CA HIS A 558 12.45 -2.92 -9.75
C HIS A 558 13.61 -3.90 -9.75
N PHE A 559 14.82 -3.39 -9.53
CA PHE A 559 16.08 -4.14 -9.51
C PHE A 559 16.88 -3.88 -8.24
N THR A 560 16.67 -2.73 -7.60
CA THR A 560 17.60 -2.14 -6.64
C THR A 560 17.42 -2.55 -5.18
N SER A 561 16.43 -3.42 -4.84
CA SER A 561 16.20 -3.83 -3.44
C SER A 561 15.80 -5.31 -3.27
N PRO A 562 16.65 -6.27 -3.66
CA PRO A 562 16.33 -7.70 -3.60
C PRO A 562 16.33 -8.29 -2.18
N ILE A 563 16.89 -7.62 -1.19
CA ILE A 563 16.83 -8.07 0.22
C ILE A 563 15.40 -7.98 0.75
N ARG A 564 14.66 -6.95 0.32
CA ARG A 564 13.34 -6.62 0.86
C ARG A 564 12.18 -6.70 -0.13
N ARG A 565 12.43 -6.93 -1.44
CA ARG A 565 11.39 -7.07 -2.46
C ARG A 565 11.63 -8.29 -3.33
N TYR A 566 10.69 -9.22 -3.36
CA TYR A 566 10.79 -10.44 -4.16
C TYR A 566 10.82 -10.19 -5.69
N PRO A 567 10.09 -9.22 -6.28
CA PRO A 567 10.21 -8.91 -7.72
C PRO A 567 11.65 -8.55 -8.12
N ASP A 568 12.39 -7.83 -7.30
CA ASP A 568 13.81 -7.51 -7.54
C ASP A 568 14.65 -8.79 -7.59
N LEU A 569 14.39 -9.74 -6.71
CA LEU A 569 15.06 -11.04 -6.72
C LEU A 569 14.75 -11.84 -8.01
N ILE A 570 13.51 -11.77 -8.51
CA ILE A 570 13.13 -12.34 -9.82
C ILE A 570 13.99 -11.69 -10.93
N VAL A 571 14.07 -10.37 -10.97
CA VAL A 571 14.86 -9.62 -11.97
C VAL A 571 16.33 -10.00 -11.89
N HIS A 572 16.91 -10.12 -10.71
CA HIS A 572 18.28 -10.60 -10.50
C HIS A 572 18.51 -12.00 -11.09
N ARG A 573 17.59 -12.93 -10.86
CA ARG A 573 17.67 -14.29 -11.44
C ARG A 573 17.60 -14.28 -12.95
N ILE A 574 16.74 -13.43 -13.52
CA ILE A 574 16.65 -13.25 -14.97
C ILE A 574 17.96 -12.71 -15.53
N LEU A 575 18.51 -11.65 -14.96
CA LEU A 575 19.79 -11.07 -15.35
C LEU A 575 20.93 -12.09 -15.30
N LYS A 576 21.06 -12.82 -14.17
CA LYS A 576 22.07 -13.90 -14.04
C LYS A 576 21.87 -15.00 -15.07
N GLY A 577 20.60 -15.30 -15.40
CA GLY A 577 20.28 -16.23 -16.49
C GLY A 577 20.74 -15.72 -17.86
N VAL A 578 20.55 -14.44 -18.14
CA VAL A 578 21.04 -13.78 -19.39
C VAL A 578 22.56 -13.81 -19.45
N ILE A 579 23.24 -13.39 -18.39
CA ILE A 579 24.71 -13.40 -18.31
C ILE A 579 25.29 -14.80 -18.56
N LYS A 580 24.58 -15.85 -18.11
CA LYS A 580 24.97 -17.25 -18.30
C LYS A 580 24.43 -17.89 -19.58
N GLY A 581 23.75 -17.13 -20.45
CA GLY A 581 23.19 -17.61 -21.71
C GLY A 581 21.96 -18.55 -21.58
N LYS A 582 21.32 -18.60 -20.41
CA LYS A 582 20.16 -19.49 -20.16
C LYS A 582 18.97 -19.21 -21.08
N TYR A 583 18.77 -17.95 -21.46
CA TYR A 583 17.60 -17.51 -22.27
C TYR A 583 17.93 -17.30 -23.75
N ALA A 584 18.88 -18.06 -24.28
CA ALA A 584 19.24 -18.02 -25.69
C ALA A 584 18.19 -18.68 -26.60
N SER A 585 17.39 -19.66 -26.09
CA SER A 585 16.36 -20.36 -26.85
C SER A 585 14.95 -19.84 -26.55
N ASP A 586 14.08 -19.89 -27.58
CA ASP A 586 12.66 -19.50 -27.46
C ASP A 586 11.94 -20.35 -26.40
N GLU A 587 12.21 -21.67 -26.33
CA GLU A 587 11.62 -22.56 -25.33
C GLU A 587 11.91 -22.09 -23.89
N SER A 588 13.13 -21.61 -23.63
CA SER A 588 13.51 -21.13 -22.31
C SER A 588 12.82 -19.79 -21.95
N ARG A 589 12.61 -18.94 -22.96
CA ARG A 589 11.85 -17.67 -22.81
C ARG A 589 10.35 -17.93 -22.61
N GLU A 590 9.76 -18.87 -23.35
CA GLU A 590 8.36 -19.27 -23.18
C GLU A 590 8.09 -19.80 -21.77
N LYS A 591 8.94 -20.70 -21.25
CA LYS A 591 8.84 -21.21 -19.87
C LYS A 591 8.93 -20.10 -18.82
N LEU A 592 9.77 -19.09 -19.05
CA LEU A 592 9.84 -17.92 -18.17
C LEU A 592 8.55 -17.11 -18.26
N ALA A 593 8.06 -16.83 -19.48
CA ALA A 593 6.83 -16.07 -19.70
C ALA A 593 5.58 -16.71 -19.08
N GLU A 594 5.51 -18.05 -19.02
CA GLU A 594 4.37 -18.77 -18.44
C GLU A 594 4.20 -18.53 -16.93
N LYS A 595 5.28 -18.32 -16.18
CA LYS A 595 5.22 -18.16 -14.70
C LYS A 595 5.10 -16.71 -14.24
N LEU A 596 5.63 -15.74 -15.01
CA LEU A 596 5.67 -14.33 -14.60
C LEU A 596 4.31 -13.71 -14.29
N PRO A 597 3.20 -14.01 -15.00
CA PRO A 597 1.89 -13.46 -14.68
C PRO A 597 1.43 -13.78 -13.24
N ALA A 598 1.62 -15.02 -12.81
CA ALA A 598 1.24 -15.44 -11.44
C ALA A 598 2.12 -14.77 -10.37
N GLU A 599 3.44 -14.69 -10.64
CA GLU A 599 4.41 -14.02 -9.77
C GLU A 599 4.10 -12.51 -9.65
N ALA A 600 3.76 -11.84 -10.75
CA ALA A 600 3.42 -10.41 -10.77
C ALA A 600 2.15 -10.10 -9.95
N VAL A 601 1.12 -10.93 -10.10
CA VAL A 601 -0.12 -10.80 -9.31
C VAL A 601 0.17 -11.02 -7.83
N HIS A 602 0.92 -12.07 -7.48
CA HIS A 602 1.28 -12.39 -6.10
C HIS A 602 2.08 -11.25 -5.46
N CYS A 603 3.14 -10.77 -6.10
CA CYS A 603 3.97 -9.67 -5.58
C CYS A 603 3.15 -8.39 -5.36
N SER A 604 2.23 -8.05 -6.29
CA SER A 604 1.35 -6.90 -6.15
C SER A 604 0.36 -7.03 -5.00
N GLN A 605 -0.12 -8.24 -4.71
CA GLN A 605 -1.00 -8.52 -3.58
C GLN A 605 -0.25 -8.40 -2.25
N ARG A 606 0.97 -8.96 -2.17
CA ARG A 606 1.79 -8.90 -0.96
C ARG A 606 2.23 -7.47 -0.64
N GLU A 607 2.60 -6.69 -1.65
CA GLU A 607 2.92 -5.26 -1.49
C GLU A 607 1.72 -4.48 -0.93
N ARG A 608 0.53 -4.69 -1.48
CA ARG A 608 -0.69 -4.02 -0.96
C ARG A 608 -0.98 -4.40 0.48
N LEU A 609 -0.86 -5.69 0.81
CA LEU A 609 -1.07 -6.17 2.18
C LEU A 609 -0.10 -5.51 3.16
N ALA A 610 1.19 -5.40 2.79
CA ALA A 610 2.21 -4.72 3.60
C ALA A 610 1.87 -3.25 3.83
N MET A 611 1.50 -2.52 2.76
CA MET A 611 1.10 -1.10 2.85
C MET A 611 -0.18 -0.90 3.67
N GLU A 612 -1.15 -1.82 3.57
CA GLU A 612 -2.38 -1.77 4.37
C GLU A 612 -2.09 -1.99 5.85
N ALA A 613 -1.27 -2.98 6.18
CA ALA A 613 -0.87 -3.26 7.56
C ALA A 613 -0.10 -2.08 8.18
N GLU A 614 0.87 -1.51 7.47
CA GLU A 614 1.62 -0.32 7.90
C GLU A 614 0.69 0.86 8.18
N ARG A 615 -0.21 1.17 7.24
CA ARG A 615 -1.19 2.24 7.41
C ARG A 615 -2.14 2.00 8.59
N ASP A 616 -2.56 0.75 8.82
CA ASP A 616 -3.47 0.41 9.90
C ASP A 616 -2.81 0.55 11.27
N VAL A 617 -1.52 0.18 11.42
CA VAL A 617 -0.76 0.42 12.65
C VAL A 617 -0.61 1.91 12.91
N ILE A 618 -0.22 2.68 11.89
CA ILE A 618 -0.08 4.14 11.99
C ILE A 618 -1.41 4.79 12.41
N ALA A 619 -2.52 4.36 11.82
CA ALA A 619 -3.85 4.86 12.17
C ALA A 619 -4.22 4.56 13.63
N MET A 620 -3.92 3.34 14.13
CA MET A 620 -4.16 2.99 15.54
C MET A 620 -3.31 3.82 16.50
N LEU A 621 -2.03 3.97 16.21
CA LEU A 621 -1.13 4.78 17.03
C LEU A 621 -1.58 6.25 17.10
N LYS A 622 -2.00 6.83 15.96
CA LYS A 622 -2.53 8.19 15.89
C LYS A 622 -3.80 8.37 16.73
N VAL A 623 -4.72 7.41 16.65
CA VAL A 623 -5.97 7.45 17.45
C VAL A 623 -5.65 7.37 18.93
N ARG A 624 -4.74 6.48 19.35
CA ARG A 624 -4.31 6.36 20.74
C ARG A 624 -3.63 7.62 21.26
N PHE A 625 -2.75 8.21 20.44
CA PHE A 625 -2.08 9.48 20.78
C PHE A 625 -3.05 10.65 20.98
N MET A 626 -4.17 10.63 20.27
CA MET A 626 -5.18 11.69 20.38
C MET A 626 -6.13 11.54 21.58
N GLU A 627 -6.09 10.43 22.32
CA GLU A 627 -6.95 10.25 23.50
C GLU A 627 -6.67 11.27 24.61
N ASP A 628 -5.39 11.51 24.86
CA ASP A 628 -4.96 12.46 25.90
C ASP A 628 -5.15 13.93 25.46
N LYS A 629 -5.59 14.16 24.22
CA LYS A 629 -5.76 15.48 23.60
C LYS A 629 -7.23 15.87 23.41
N LEU A 630 -8.13 15.20 24.11
CA LEU A 630 -9.56 15.55 24.09
C LEU A 630 -9.79 16.97 24.60
N GLY A 631 -10.56 17.77 23.85
CA GLY A 631 -10.86 19.16 24.14
C GLY A 631 -9.80 20.17 23.68
N GLU A 632 -8.63 19.73 23.24
CA GLU A 632 -7.58 20.61 22.71
C GLU A 632 -7.96 21.16 21.32
N ILE A 633 -7.43 22.32 20.98
CA ILE A 633 -7.71 23.04 19.74
C ILE A 633 -6.47 23.07 18.88
N TYR A 634 -6.64 22.73 17.59
CA TYR A 634 -5.56 22.67 16.62
C TYR A 634 -5.90 23.42 15.33
N ASP A 635 -4.88 23.92 14.67
CA ASP A 635 -4.98 24.36 13.28
C ASP A 635 -4.92 23.16 12.34
N GLY A 636 -5.78 23.12 11.33
CA GLY A 636 -5.88 22.04 10.39
C GLY A 636 -6.18 22.51 8.97
N ILE A 637 -6.05 21.56 8.06
CA ILE A 637 -6.34 21.76 6.62
C ILE A 637 -7.40 20.74 6.23
N ILE A 638 -8.41 21.17 5.48
CA ILE A 638 -9.43 20.27 4.94
C ILE A 638 -8.79 19.39 3.86
N THR A 639 -8.77 18.08 4.06
CA THR A 639 -8.19 17.08 3.15
C THR A 639 -9.22 16.39 2.27
N GLY A 640 -10.49 16.40 2.68
CA GLY A 640 -11.57 15.76 1.94
C GLY A 640 -12.92 16.35 2.29
N VAL A 641 -13.81 16.41 1.29
CA VAL A 641 -15.18 16.89 1.49
C VAL A 641 -16.16 15.86 0.94
N THR A 642 -17.20 15.56 1.72
CA THR A 642 -18.25 14.58 1.42
C THR A 642 -19.62 15.16 1.75
N GLN A 643 -20.68 14.47 1.37
CA GLN A 643 -22.05 14.88 1.71
C GLN A 643 -22.36 14.87 3.22
N PHE A 644 -21.61 14.10 4.03
CA PHE A 644 -21.83 14.00 5.49
C PHE A 644 -20.88 14.85 6.31
N GLY A 645 -19.94 15.58 5.67
CA GLY A 645 -18.99 16.44 6.36
C GLY A 645 -17.67 16.59 5.62
N PHE A 646 -16.66 17.08 6.32
CA PHE A 646 -15.33 17.20 5.76
C PHE A 646 -14.27 16.66 6.72
N PHE A 647 -13.22 16.11 6.13
CA PHE A 647 -12.05 15.61 6.86
C PHE A 647 -11.05 16.74 7.02
N VAL A 648 -10.47 16.83 8.21
CA VAL A 648 -9.45 17.83 8.56
C VAL A 648 -8.20 17.11 9.03
N GLN A 649 -7.07 17.40 8.42
CA GLN A 649 -5.76 16.97 8.88
C GLN A 649 -5.16 18.06 9.77
N LEU A 650 -4.79 17.71 11.00
CA LEU A 650 -4.09 18.61 11.91
C LEU A 650 -2.69 18.89 11.34
N ARG A 651 -2.31 20.18 11.34
CA ARG A 651 -1.11 20.65 10.64
C ARG A 651 0.19 20.10 11.22
N ASP A 652 0.29 20.09 12.54
CA ASP A 652 1.52 19.72 13.23
C ASP A 652 1.58 18.23 13.58
N LEU A 653 0.44 17.57 13.69
CA LEU A 653 0.31 16.17 14.11
C LEU A 653 -0.01 15.20 12.99
N PHE A 654 -0.30 15.67 11.77
CA PHE A 654 -0.68 14.83 10.62
C PHE A 654 -1.78 13.81 10.93
N VAL A 655 -2.66 14.12 11.89
CA VAL A 655 -3.80 13.31 12.28
C VAL A 655 -5.03 13.82 11.57
N GLU A 656 -5.78 12.90 10.95
CA GLU A 656 -7.02 13.23 10.25
C GLU A 656 -8.24 12.90 11.13
N GLY A 657 -9.24 13.78 11.13
CA GLY A 657 -10.51 13.58 11.80
C GLY A 657 -11.67 14.18 11.01
N LEU A 658 -12.89 13.82 11.37
CA LEU A 658 -14.12 14.22 10.70
C LEU A 658 -14.79 15.39 11.43
N VAL A 659 -15.09 16.46 10.71
CA VAL A 659 -16.10 17.44 11.08
C VAL A 659 -17.40 17.04 10.39
N HIS A 660 -18.34 16.47 11.16
CA HIS A 660 -19.62 16.02 10.62
C HIS A 660 -20.53 17.23 10.29
N VAL A 661 -21.28 17.18 9.18
CA VAL A 661 -22.14 18.29 8.75
C VAL A 661 -23.17 18.71 9.83
N SER A 662 -23.61 17.78 10.67
CA SER A 662 -24.55 18.09 11.78
C SER A 662 -23.92 18.90 12.91
N SER A 663 -22.58 18.97 13.01
CA SER A 663 -21.90 19.83 13.98
C SER A 663 -21.79 21.31 13.52
N LEU A 664 -22.08 21.57 12.23
CA LEU A 664 -22.13 22.90 11.64
C LEU A 664 -23.50 23.53 11.92
N SER A 665 -23.63 24.20 13.06
CA SER A 665 -24.92 24.73 13.54
C SER A 665 -25.33 26.09 12.96
N ASP A 666 -24.44 26.72 12.18
CA ASP A 666 -24.61 28.07 11.63
C ASP A 666 -25.49 28.10 10.36
N ASP A 667 -25.57 27.00 9.59
CA ASP A 667 -26.31 26.93 8.35
C ASP A 667 -26.64 25.48 7.93
N TYR A 668 -27.45 25.30 6.90
CA TYR A 668 -27.63 24.04 6.19
C TYR A 668 -26.66 23.97 5.01
N TYR A 669 -25.85 22.90 4.95
CA TYR A 669 -24.78 22.76 3.96
C TYR A 669 -25.11 21.73 2.89
N HIS A 670 -25.00 22.14 1.62
CA HIS A 670 -25.15 21.27 0.45
C HIS A 670 -23.81 20.89 -0.11
N TYR A 671 -23.64 19.59 -0.40
CA TYR A 671 -22.45 19.09 -1.09
C TYR A 671 -22.54 19.33 -2.57
N ILE A 672 -21.51 19.95 -3.15
CA ILE A 672 -21.38 20.23 -4.58
C ILE A 672 -20.25 19.34 -5.11
N GLU A 673 -20.64 18.22 -5.72
CA GLU A 673 -19.72 17.14 -6.11
C GLU A 673 -18.62 17.60 -7.07
N ASN A 674 -18.98 18.29 -8.16
CA ASN A 674 -18.05 18.79 -9.18
C ASN A 674 -17.08 19.88 -8.69
N ARG A 675 -17.28 20.42 -7.48
CA ARG A 675 -16.42 21.42 -6.86
C ARG A 675 -15.74 20.92 -5.58
N HIS A 676 -15.98 19.67 -5.19
CA HIS A 676 -15.48 19.08 -3.95
C HIS A 676 -15.65 20.00 -2.74
N CYS A 677 -16.84 20.61 -2.57
CA CYS A 677 -17.08 21.56 -1.48
C CYS A 677 -18.47 21.41 -0.84
N LEU A 678 -18.56 21.86 0.42
CA LEU A 678 -19.82 22.10 1.13
C LEU A 678 -20.14 23.60 1.05
N ARG A 679 -21.35 23.97 0.66
CA ARG A 679 -21.81 25.37 0.59
C ARG A 679 -23.05 25.58 1.45
N GLY A 680 -22.99 26.54 2.33
CA GLY A 680 -24.12 26.99 3.15
C GLY A 680 -25.24 27.59 2.31
N GLU A 681 -26.48 27.26 2.66
CA GLU A 681 -27.65 27.74 1.94
C GLU A 681 -27.88 29.24 2.15
N ARG A 682 -27.83 29.68 3.39
CA ARG A 682 -28.08 31.07 3.83
C ARG A 682 -26.82 31.91 3.84
N THR A 683 -25.78 31.43 4.53
CA THR A 683 -24.51 32.16 4.76
C THR A 683 -23.64 32.23 3.52
N LYS A 684 -23.85 31.34 2.54
CA LYS A 684 -23.00 31.15 1.35
C LYS A 684 -21.56 30.76 1.69
N ARG A 685 -21.27 30.45 2.96
CA ARG A 685 -19.95 29.99 3.39
C ARG A 685 -19.60 28.69 2.68
N VAL A 686 -18.37 28.56 2.25
CA VAL A 686 -17.90 27.40 1.47
C VAL A 686 -16.74 26.78 2.21
N TYR A 687 -16.75 25.45 2.36
CA TYR A 687 -15.65 24.64 2.85
C TYR A 687 -15.13 23.78 1.71
N ARG A 688 -13.86 23.94 1.36
CA ARG A 688 -13.17 23.24 0.25
C ARG A 688 -11.96 22.48 0.76
N ILE A 689 -11.53 21.49 0.02
CA ILE A 689 -10.22 20.87 0.24
C ILE A 689 -9.14 21.97 0.16
N GLY A 690 -8.19 21.96 1.08
CA GLY A 690 -7.13 22.96 1.19
C GLY A 690 -7.46 24.17 2.08
N ASP A 691 -8.73 24.40 2.45
CA ASP A 691 -9.09 25.48 3.35
C ASP A 691 -8.48 25.23 4.76
N HIS A 692 -7.94 26.30 5.35
CA HIS A 692 -7.44 26.30 6.73
C HIS A 692 -8.60 26.46 7.70
N VAL A 693 -8.64 25.63 8.71
CA VAL A 693 -9.67 25.65 9.76
C VAL A 693 -9.07 25.40 11.13
N ARG A 694 -9.71 25.94 12.17
CA ARG A 694 -9.39 25.59 13.56
C ARG A 694 -10.44 24.62 14.08
N VAL A 695 -9.97 23.53 14.64
CA VAL A 695 -10.83 22.45 15.13
C VAL A 695 -10.48 22.05 16.55
N ARG A 696 -11.51 21.63 17.30
CA ARG A 696 -11.36 21.02 18.62
C ARG A 696 -11.57 19.52 18.52
N VAL A 697 -10.78 18.75 19.25
CA VAL A 697 -10.93 17.30 19.38
C VAL A 697 -12.12 17.01 20.31
N ASP A 698 -13.23 16.53 19.75
CA ASP A 698 -14.44 16.27 20.52
C ASP A 698 -14.55 14.81 20.96
N ARG A 699 -14.15 13.89 20.13
CA ARG A 699 -14.27 12.45 20.41
C ARG A 699 -13.15 11.66 19.73
N VAL A 700 -12.63 10.68 20.45
CA VAL A 700 -11.70 9.67 19.92
C VAL A 700 -12.33 8.29 20.09
N ASP A 701 -12.55 7.60 19.00
CA ASP A 701 -13.16 6.26 18.95
C ASP A 701 -12.09 5.24 18.54
N LYS A 702 -11.52 4.54 19.52
CA LYS A 702 -10.46 3.53 19.32
C LYS A 702 -10.96 2.35 18.48
N GLU A 703 -12.16 1.88 18.76
CA GLU A 703 -12.72 0.71 18.09
C GLU A 703 -12.96 1.00 16.61
N ARG A 704 -13.40 2.22 16.30
CA ARG A 704 -13.66 2.65 14.92
C ARG A 704 -12.46 3.27 14.25
N LYS A 705 -11.36 3.45 14.97
CA LYS A 705 -10.16 4.16 14.50
C LYS A 705 -10.54 5.55 13.93
N LYS A 706 -11.45 6.28 14.62
CA LYS A 706 -12.01 7.57 14.16
C LYS A 706 -11.83 8.66 15.20
N ILE A 707 -11.63 9.85 14.69
CA ILE A 707 -11.55 11.07 15.49
C ILE A 707 -12.59 12.04 14.96
N ASP A 708 -13.43 12.52 15.84
CA ASP A 708 -14.44 13.53 15.51
C ASP A 708 -13.97 14.88 16.01
N PHE A 709 -14.06 15.86 15.12
CA PHE A 709 -13.71 17.26 15.40
C PHE A 709 -14.95 18.14 15.34
N SER A 710 -14.92 19.25 16.09
CA SER A 710 -15.83 20.38 15.89
C SER A 710 -15.09 21.62 15.40
N LEU A 711 -15.75 22.36 14.51
CA LEU A 711 -15.21 23.60 13.98
C LEU A 711 -15.25 24.70 15.08
N MET A 712 -14.15 25.44 15.22
CA MET A 712 -14.08 26.59 16.12
C MET A 712 -14.27 27.89 15.34
N ASP A 713 -15.34 28.63 15.64
CA ASP A 713 -15.52 29.96 15.09
C ASP A 713 -14.55 30.97 15.73
N GLU A 714 -13.97 31.86 14.94
CA GLU A 714 -13.07 32.95 15.43
C GLU A 714 -13.71 33.79 16.54
N ARG A 715 -15.04 33.92 16.55
CA ARG A 715 -15.79 34.62 17.60
C ARG A 715 -15.81 33.91 18.96
N SER A 716 -15.53 32.62 19.00
CA SER A 716 -15.51 31.82 20.23
C SER A 716 -14.16 31.88 20.94
N ALA A 717 -13.07 32.13 20.21
CA ALA A 717 -11.71 32.23 20.74
C ALA A 717 -11.49 33.49 21.59
N GLU A 718 -12.13 34.63 21.27
CA GLU A 718 -12.02 35.87 22.04
C GLU A 718 -12.73 35.82 23.39
N LYS A 719 -13.70 34.92 23.57
CA LYS A 719 -14.42 34.78 24.86
C LYS A 719 -13.66 33.97 25.91
N GLN A 720 -12.75 33.08 25.49
CA GLN A 720 -11.97 32.26 26.42
C GLN A 720 -10.66 32.89 26.90
N THR A 721 -10.21 33.97 26.23
CA THR A 721 -8.96 34.70 26.61
C THR A 721 -9.19 35.91 27.51
N ARG A 722 -10.42 36.20 27.94
CA ARG A 722 -10.65 37.20 28.95
C ARG A 722 -10.45 36.59 30.34
N PRO A 723 -9.44 37.01 31.12
CA PRO A 723 -9.33 36.58 32.50
C PRO A 723 -10.59 37.06 33.27
N ALA A 724 -11.11 36.16 34.08
CA ALA A 724 -12.25 36.46 34.95
C ALA A 724 -11.94 37.71 35.79
N THR A 725 -12.59 38.81 35.46
CA THR A 725 -12.54 40.01 36.31
C THR A 725 -13.19 39.65 37.63
N GLU A 726 -12.41 39.72 38.71
CA GLU A 726 -12.91 39.60 40.10
C GLU A 726 -14.09 40.56 40.32
N PRO A 727 -15.14 40.14 41.03
CA PRO A 727 -16.23 41.03 41.39
C PRO A 727 -15.75 42.05 42.40
N GLN A 728 -15.69 43.32 42.00
CA GLN A 728 -15.49 44.43 42.93
C GLN A 728 -16.58 44.40 44.02
N ARG A 729 -16.17 44.18 45.27
CA ARG A 729 -16.99 44.39 46.47
C ARG A 729 -17.32 45.86 46.56
N THR A 730 -18.54 46.24 46.26
CA THR A 730 -19.12 47.53 46.60
C THR A 730 -19.35 47.60 48.14
N GLN A 731 -18.49 48.26 48.83
CA GLN A 731 -18.75 48.72 50.22
C GLN A 731 -19.73 49.86 50.14
N SER A 732 -20.95 49.64 50.66
CA SER A 732 -21.93 50.68 50.91
C SER A 732 -21.58 51.42 52.22
N PHE A 733 -21.09 52.62 52.09
CA PHE A 733 -21.06 53.59 53.25
C PHE A 733 -22.49 54.09 53.49
N ARG A 734 -23.07 53.69 54.64
CA ARG A 734 -24.23 54.36 55.25
C ARG A 734 -23.69 55.48 56.11
N GLU A 735 -23.82 56.76 55.69
CA GLU A 735 -23.76 57.91 56.53
C GLU A 735 -25.11 58.14 57.24
N THR A 736 -25.08 58.05 58.55
CA THR A 736 -26.13 58.47 59.46
C THR A 736 -26.07 60.01 59.66
N LYS A 737 -27.08 60.71 59.13
CA LYS A 737 -27.37 62.11 59.57
C LYS A 737 -28.05 62.07 60.91
N LYS A 738 -27.41 62.66 61.96
CA LYS A 738 -28.07 63.09 63.15
C LYS A 738 -27.97 64.61 63.28
N GLU A 739 -29.13 65.23 63.30
CA GLU A 739 -29.60 66.43 63.89
C GLU A 739 -28.62 67.54 64.39
N ARG A 740 -28.90 68.76 63.91
CA ARG A 740 -29.24 69.88 64.81
C ARG A 740 -29.98 70.99 64.06
N ARG A 741 -31.25 71.27 64.57
CA ARG A 741 -32.11 72.45 64.49
C ARG A 741 -32.40 73.05 63.14
#